data_1b20d69199f5dee01685905ac11e1598
#
_entry.id   1b20d69199f5dee01685905ac11e1598
#
_cell.length_a   1.000
_cell.length_b   1.000
_cell.length_c   1.000
_cell.angle_alpha   90.00
_cell.angle_beta   90.00
_cell.angle_gamma   90.00
#
_symmetry.space_group_name_H-M   'P 1'
#
loop_
_entity.id
_entity.type
_entity.pdbx_description
1 polymer ?
#
loop_
_entity_poly.entity_id
_entity_poly.type
_entity_poly.pdbx_seq_one_letter_code
_entity_poly.pdbx_strand_id
1 'polypeptide(L)'
;MRTYVQRLLSLATPLLMLSGSIAAQSAQSEGGAGFGSSIGFAESSQGGNGAISMKVMPERVTIVPELPERVEVLSLNNSLINFQRQDTIWNNIAAKMGKDAEWTLHTILGQPLSFHWMETDEAGCNSEGQPSAKSMIKLKPWTHIILQEQTDRPRVEYEDFRESVGKWVDFIRNNCPNPHAVIILPVNWVLTSCLDTYSETVNLVIDNYRKVAQEFGVVLAPVSSAYRMCYEREGVTALKKWYTDDRHPTIDAAYLAACIEYATIYGEDPTTISWAPRKISPQEALRIREYAKEALTDYTQTVDHHKGTVQLQARLYDATGRALPDDGMTEWVSNGATVNHEGLFTAGNEMADYIVTATNGAIKSSATVTVAKAITRIEGLPVVELDGAEASYSQNFDTMGNSPTLPEGWRTDGQDGYARTLGYFVLANDETQFVQTDDLVTLDANAACGTWNFGQRSDRAVGGITSGRSNEPRVINVYLHVRNTGTTPIVQPLLSYDIEKYRKGKNKAGFNVLLFTSRDGIDWTRAEGDVFKSHFEADEATEGYASVPGETRQVIGQLQTTIQPGDDLFLAWSIRVADGYSSGEAIALGIDNVCLNCPPASITTARGVQQHDTHPRYNFSGQRVNADYHGIVVSDGQKIVQ
;
A
#
# COMPACT_ATOMS: atom_id res chain seq x y z
N MET A 1 17.17 -31.84 -24.63
CA MET A 1 17.85 -33.15 -24.56
C MET A 1 18.91 -33.09 -23.47
N ARG A 2 18.72 -33.92 -22.42
CA ARG A 2 19.76 -34.40 -21.48
C ARG A 2 20.74 -33.35 -20.93
N THR A 3 21.05 -33.13 -19.70
CA THR A 3 21.04 -33.92 -18.47
C THR A 3 21.52 -32.97 -17.37
N TYR A 4 20.87 -32.85 -16.23
CA TYR A 4 21.50 -32.68 -14.92
C TYR A 4 20.43 -32.89 -13.84
N VAL A 5 20.19 -34.15 -13.55
CA VAL A 5 19.63 -34.62 -12.27
C VAL A 5 20.72 -35.44 -11.61
N GLN A 6 20.88 -35.25 -10.34
CA GLN A 6 21.61 -36.01 -9.33
C GLN A 6 22.74 -35.24 -8.64
N ARG A 7 22.39 -34.73 -7.46
CA ARG A 7 23.12 -34.95 -6.21
C ARG A 7 22.38 -34.33 -5.03
N LEU A 8 21.55 -35.14 -4.41
CA LEU A 8 21.11 -34.94 -3.03
C LEU A 8 20.81 -36.34 -2.47
N LEU A 9 21.67 -36.82 -1.68
CA LEU A 9 21.41 -37.89 -0.68
C LEU A 9 22.61 -37.99 0.26
N SER A 10 22.28 -37.86 1.50
CA SER A 10 22.97 -38.34 2.69
C SER A 10 23.36 -37.22 3.68
N LEU A 11 22.56 -37.14 4.75
CA LEU A 11 23.05 -37.33 6.12
C LEU A 11 21.82 -37.24 7.07
N ALA A 12 21.28 -38.40 7.34
CA ALA A 12 20.40 -38.63 8.50
C ALA A 12 21.26 -39.19 9.62
N THR A 13 21.16 -38.66 10.81
CA THR A 13 21.50 -39.34 12.04
C THR A 13 20.57 -38.92 13.18
N PRO A 14 20.10 -39.81 14.05
CA PRO A 14 18.96 -39.63 14.93
C PRO A 14 19.37 -39.12 16.31
N LEU A 15 18.46 -38.41 17.00
CA LEU A 15 18.62 -38.13 18.41
C LEU A 15 17.41 -38.59 19.22
N LEU A 16 17.75 -39.38 20.22
CA LEU A 16 17.01 -40.14 21.22
C LEU A 16 15.79 -39.43 21.83
N MET A 17 14.79 -40.28 22.02
CA MET A 17 13.72 -40.16 23.02
C MET A 17 14.26 -40.10 24.45
N LEU A 18 13.73 -39.16 25.25
CA LEU A 18 13.66 -39.34 26.71
C LEU A 18 12.22 -39.08 27.15
N SER A 19 11.57 -40.15 27.53
CA SER A 19 10.29 -40.19 28.22
C SER A 19 10.47 -39.77 29.68
N GLY A 20 9.71 -38.79 30.11
CA GLY A 20 9.54 -38.45 31.52
C GLY A 20 8.07 -38.15 31.80
N SER A 21 7.36 -39.20 32.26
CA SER A 21 6.02 -39.10 32.83
C SER A 21 6.07 -38.44 34.20
N ILE A 22 5.30 -37.38 34.41
CA ILE A 22 4.90 -36.93 35.74
C ILE A 22 3.37 -36.78 35.74
N ALA A 23 2.80 -37.38 36.77
CA ALA A 23 1.40 -37.60 36.97
C ALA A 23 0.57 -36.35 37.21
N ALA A 24 -0.70 -36.46 36.82
CA ALA A 24 -1.76 -35.51 37.04
C ALA A 24 -2.04 -35.27 38.52
N GLN A 25 -2.25 -34.02 38.88
CA GLN A 25 -3.14 -33.65 39.96
C GLN A 25 -4.15 -32.61 39.43
N SER A 26 -5.40 -33.01 39.50
CA SER A 26 -6.57 -32.20 39.15
C SER A 26 -6.72 -31.02 40.10
N ALA A 27 -6.75 -29.81 39.51
CA ALA A 27 -7.44 -28.70 40.13
C ALA A 27 -8.38 -28.11 39.06
N GLN A 28 -9.66 -28.27 39.28
CA GLN A 28 -10.69 -27.53 38.57
C GLN A 28 -10.50 -26.05 38.87
N SER A 29 -10.24 -25.23 37.83
CA SER A 29 -10.54 -23.83 37.81
C SER A 29 -11.14 -23.51 36.46
N GLU A 30 -12.35 -23.03 36.52
CA GLU A 30 -13.12 -22.49 35.40
C GLU A 30 -12.34 -21.37 34.72
N GLY A 31 -12.46 -21.28 33.37
CA GLY A 31 -12.05 -20.11 32.60
C GLY A 31 -10.92 -20.36 31.64
N GLY A 32 -11.08 -21.27 30.69
CA GLY A 32 -10.25 -21.33 29.49
C GLY A 32 -10.74 -20.29 28.48
N ALA A 33 -10.08 -19.14 28.43
CA ALA A 33 -10.24 -18.21 27.32
C ALA A 33 -9.48 -18.81 26.12
N GLY A 34 -10.22 -19.44 25.23
CA GLY A 34 -9.73 -19.79 23.91
C GLY A 34 -9.59 -18.49 23.10
N PHE A 35 -8.42 -18.24 22.54
CA PHE A 35 -8.21 -17.21 21.53
C PHE A 35 -8.94 -17.64 20.25
N GLY A 36 -10.22 -17.27 20.20
CA GLY A 36 -11.03 -17.30 19.00
C GLY A 36 -11.58 -15.89 18.85
N SER A 37 -11.14 -15.15 17.85
CA SER A 37 -11.72 -13.88 17.47
C SER A 37 -13.10 -14.11 16.85
N SER A 38 -14.11 -14.36 17.69
CA SER A 38 -15.50 -14.33 17.28
C SER A 38 -16.10 -13.01 17.72
N ILE A 39 -16.41 -12.15 16.75
CA ILE A 39 -17.21 -10.94 16.99
C ILE A 39 -18.63 -11.40 17.30
N GLY A 40 -18.95 -11.53 18.55
CA GLY A 40 -20.30 -11.77 19.02
C GLY A 40 -21.04 -10.44 19.11
N PHE A 41 -21.96 -10.19 18.19
CA PHE A 41 -22.94 -9.13 18.35
C PHE A 41 -23.98 -9.59 19.40
N ALA A 42 -23.98 -8.98 20.57
CA ALA A 42 -25.07 -9.18 21.51
C ALA A 42 -26.24 -8.29 21.08
N GLU A 43 -27.15 -8.84 20.30
CA GLU A 43 -28.47 -8.24 20.09
C GLU A 43 -29.32 -8.44 21.34
N SER A 44 -29.58 -7.38 22.09
CA SER A 44 -30.66 -7.42 23.07
C SER A 44 -31.95 -6.90 22.45
N SER A 45 -32.80 -7.80 21.96
CA SER A 45 -34.18 -7.46 21.58
C SER A 45 -35.07 -7.51 22.80
N GLN A 46 -35.69 -6.40 23.19
CA GLN A 46 -36.93 -6.44 24.00
C GLN A 46 -38.11 -6.59 23.05
N GLY A 47 -38.85 -7.69 23.21
CA GLY A 47 -39.99 -8.02 22.39
C GLY A 47 -41.15 -7.06 22.55
N GLY A 48 -41.53 -6.45 21.47
CA GLY A 48 -42.77 -5.69 21.23
C GLY A 48 -42.83 -5.44 19.73
N ASN A 49 -44.01 -5.50 19.09
CA ASN A 49 -44.19 -5.20 17.68
C ASN A 49 -43.52 -3.86 17.30
N GLY A 50 -42.35 -3.90 16.71
CA GLY A 50 -41.55 -2.73 16.34
C GLY A 50 -40.14 -2.73 16.95
N ALA A 51 -39.46 -3.88 17.04
CA ALA A 51 -38.12 -3.97 17.62
C ALA A 51 -37.11 -3.06 16.88
N ILE A 52 -36.57 -2.09 17.59
CA ILE A 52 -35.45 -1.27 17.13
C ILE A 52 -34.16 -2.01 17.48
N SER A 53 -33.24 -2.11 16.54
CA SER A 53 -31.90 -2.67 16.74
C SER A 53 -30.84 -1.59 16.57
N MET A 54 -29.66 -1.81 17.13
CA MET A 54 -28.51 -0.91 17.00
C MET A 54 -27.34 -1.68 16.43
N LYS A 55 -26.57 -1.05 15.56
CA LYS A 55 -25.24 -1.52 15.12
C LYS A 55 -24.20 -0.48 15.44
N VAL A 56 -23.09 -0.90 16.03
CA VAL A 56 -21.90 -0.09 16.21
C VAL A 56 -20.98 -0.35 15.04
N MET A 57 -20.52 0.69 14.39
CA MET A 57 -19.70 0.63 13.20
C MET A 57 -18.60 1.70 13.29
N PRO A 58 -17.42 1.50 12.65
CA PRO A 58 -16.56 2.62 12.32
C PRO A 58 -17.32 3.64 11.49
N GLU A 59 -16.98 4.90 11.63
CA GLU A 59 -17.66 5.96 10.90
C GLU A 59 -17.67 5.65 9.39
N ARG A 60 -18.87 5.55 8.82
CA ARG A 60 -19.08 5.52 7.39
C ARG A 60 -19.85 6.75 7.00
N VAL A 61 -19.22 7.58 6.21
CA VAL A 61 -19.86 8.75 5.64
C VAL A 61 -20.69 8.38 4.41
N THR A 62 -21.44 7.29 4.40
CA THR A 62 -22.28 7.01 3.24
C THR A 62 -23.72 6.80 3.66
N ILE A 63 -24.51 7.83 3.42
CA ILE A 63 -25.95 7.70 3.29
C ILE A 63 -26.14 6.96 1.95
N VAL A 64 -26.59 5.72 1.99
CA VAL A 64 -27.06 5.04 0.78
C VAL A 64 -28.31 5.78 0.33
N PRO A 65 -28.30 6.50 -0.81
CA PRO A 65 -29.49 7.18 -1.29
C PRO A 65 -30.61 6.14 -1.52
N GLU A 66 -31.86 6.58 -1.52
CA GLU A 66 -32.97 5.72 -1.91
C GLU A 66 -32.66 5.11 -3.28
N LEU A 67 -32.72 3.77 -3.38
CA LEU A 67 -32.35 3.08 -4.61
C LEU A 67 -33.33 3.46 -5.73
N PRO A 68 -32.84 3.85 -6.91
CA PRO A 68 -33.70 4.09 -8.05
C PRO A 68 -34.37 2.78 -8.51
N GLU A 69 -35.45 2.90 -9.26
CA GLU A 69 -36.16 1.72 -9.81
C GLU A 69 -35.22 0.82 -10.64
N ARG A 70 -34.26 1.42 -11.36
CA ARG A 70 -33.25 0.70 -12.12
C ARG A 70 -31.84 1.06 -11.59
N VAL A 71 -31.07 0.05 -11.29
CA VAL A 71 -29.67 0.18 -10.84
C VAL A 71 -28.71 0.00 -12.01
N GLU A 72 -27.94 1.04 -12.30
CA GLU A 72 -26.94 1.06 -13.37
C GLU A 72 -25.54 1.14 -12.73
N VAL A 73 -24.77 0.06 -12.84
CA VAL A 73 -23.43 -0.05 -12.27
C VAL A 73 -22.38 0.05 -13.36
N LEU A 74 -21.39 0.92 -13.18
CA LEU A 74 -20.15 0.92 -13.96
C LEU A 74 -19.01 0.46 -13.07
N SER A 75 -18.16 -0.44 -13.54
CA SER A 75 -16.91 -0.72 -12.84
C SER A 75 -15.67 -0.38 -13.67
N LEU A 76 -14.76 0.38 -13.09
CA LEU A 76 -13.38 0.49 -13.57
C LEU A 76 -12.60 -0.61 -12.88
N ASN A 77 -12.18 -1.61 -13.65
CA ASN A 77 -11.69 -2.86 -13.07
C ASN A 77 -10.55 -3.50 -13.88
N ASN A 78 -9.99 -4.53 -13.31
CA ASN A 78 -8.95 -5.35 -13.93
C ASN A 78 -9.35 -6.84 -13.92
N SER A 79 -8.36 -7.73 -14.00
CA SER A 79 -8.60 -9.17 -14.07
C SER A 79 -9.29 -9.76 -12.83
N LEU A 80 -9.25 -9.11 -11.67
CA LEU A 80 -9.86 -9.65 -10.45
C LEU A 80 -11.39 -9.80 -10.60
N ILE A 81 -12.07 -8.80 -11.17
CA ILE A 81 -13.50 -8.87 -11.49
C ILE A 81 -13.74 -9.63 -12.80
N ASN A 82 -12.90 -9.36 -13.81
CA ASN A 82 -13.14 -9.90 -15.16
C ASN A 82 -12.89 -11.41 -15.28
N PHE A 83 -11.93 -11.98 -14.53
CA PHE A 83 -11.46 -13.36 -14.70
C PHE A 83 -12.56 -14.42 -14.63
N GLN A 84 -13.52 -14.28 -13.71
CA GLN A 84 -14.68 -15.17 -13.56
C GLN A 84 -16.00 -14.51 -14.01
N ARG A 85 -15.94 -13.38 -14.70
CA ARG A 85 -17.12 -12.60 -15.12
C ARG A 85 -18.05 -12.33 -13.94
N GLN A 86 -17.51 -11.69 -12.91
CA GLN A 86 -18.26 -11.35 -11.70
C GLN A 86 -19.48 -10.49 -11.98
N ASP A 87 -19.42 -9.61 -12.99
CA ASP A 87 -20.58 -8.88 -13.54
C ASP A 87 -21.74 -9.79 -13.92
N THR A 88 -21.43 -10.86 -14.64
CA THR A 88 -22.45 -11.83 -15.07
C THR A 88 -23.05 -12.58 -13.88
N ILE A 89 -22.24 -12.92 -12.88
CA ILE A 89 -22.71 -13.55 -11.64
C ILE A 89 -23.65 -12.59 -10.92
N TRP A 90 -23.25 -11.34 -10.73
CA TRP A 90 -24.03 -10.32 -10.06
C TRP A 90 -25.35 -10.01 -10.79
N ASN A 91 -25.32 -9.83 -12.11
CA ASN A 91 -26.51 -9.61 -12.93
C ASN A 91 -27.51 -10.76 -12.81
N ASN A 92 -27.03 -12.02 -12.73
CA ASN A 92 -27.89 -13.17 -12.50
C ASN A 92 -28.51 -13.17 -11.09
N ILE A 93 -27.73 -12.78 -10.06
CA ILE A 93 -28.26 -12.61 -8.70
C ILE A 93 -29.36 -11.55 -8.72
N ALA A 94 -29.08 -10.35 -9.23
CA ALA A 94 -30.05 -9.25 -9.30
C ALA A 94 -31.33 -9.66 -10.01
N ALA A 95 -31.24 -10.26 -11.19
CA ALA A 95 -32.40 -10.73 -11.96
C ALA A 95 -33.23 -11.78 -11.20
N LYS A 96 -32.57 -12.72 -10.49
CA LYS A 96 -33.28 -13.75 -9.69
C LYS A 96 -33.92 -13.21 -8.42
N MET A 97 -33.38 -12.11 -7.92
CA MET A 97 -33.93 -11.36 -6.78
C MET A 97 -34.98 -10.32 -7.24
N GLY A 98 -35.35 -10.31 -8.52
CA GLY A 98 -36.41 -9.42 -9.07
C GLY A 98 -35.96 -7.96 -9.20
N LYS A 99 -34.67 -7.69 -9.30
CA LYS A 99 -34.12 -6.34 -9.46
C LYS A 99 -33.98 -6.00 -10.94
N ASP A 100 -34.35 -4.77 -11.31
CA ASP A 100 -33.98 -4.19 -12.62
C ASP A 100 -32.62 -3.54 -12.48
N ALA A 101 -31.60 -4.20 -13.02
CA ALA A 101 -30.24 -3.78 -12.83
C ALA A 101 -29.29 -4.25 -13.94
N GLU A 102 -28.24 -3.48 -14.19
CA GLU A 102 -27.21 -3.83 -15.14
C GLU A 102 -25.82 -3.39 -14.63
N TRP A 103 -24.88 -4.33 -14.63
CA TRP A 103 -23.48 -4.03 -14.34
C TRP A 103 -22.66 -4.06 -15.63
N THR A 104 -22.08 -2.91 -15.97
CA THR A 104 -21.21 -2.70 -17.13
C THR A 104 -19.75 -2.70 -16.68
N LEU A 105 -18.91 -3.50 -17.33
CA LEU A 105 -17.46 -3.53 -17.09
C LEU A 105 -16.75 -2.52 -17.98
N HIS A 106 -15.74 -1.88 -17.44
CA HIS A 106 -14.66 -1.20 -18.16
C HIS A 106 -13.33 -1.78 -17.65
N THR A 107 -12.77 -2.75 -18.36
CA THR A 107 -11.67 -3.59 -17.90
C THR A 107 -10.36 -3.26 -18.59
N ILE A 108 -9.29 -3.03 -17.81
CA ILE A 108 -7.91 -3.01 -18.30
C ILE A 108 -7.12 -4.05 -17.49
N LEU A 109 -6.84 -5.19 -18.13
CA LEU A 109 -6.27 -6.34 -17.46
C LEU A 109 -4.90 -6.03 -16.82
N GLY A 110 -4.75 -6.42 -15.55
CA GLY A 110 -3.51 -6.28 -14.80
C GLY A 110 -3.14 -4.85 -14.39
N GLN A 111 -3.98 -3.86 -14.70
CA GLN A 111 -3.66 -2.45 -14.49
C GLN A 111 -4.36 -1.85 -13.26
N PRO A 112 -3.73 -0.82 -12.65
CA PRO A 112 -4.30 -0.07 -11.55
C PRO A 112 -5.29 1.02 -12.02
N LEU A 113 -5.99 1.63 -11.09
CA LEU A 113 -6.91 2.75 -11.34
C LEU A 113 -6.22 3.95 -12.03
N SER A 114 -4.95 4.18 -11.74
CA SER A 114 -4.16 5.23 -12.39
C SER A 114 -3.98 5.00 -13.89
N PHE A 115 -4.00 3.75 -14.35
CA PHE A 115 -3.94 3.44 -15.77
C PHE A 115 -5.24 3.80 -16.50
N HIS A 116 -6.40 3.51 -15.92
CA HIS A 116 -7.70 3.99 -16.43
C HIS A 116 -7.75 5.52 -16.53
N TRP A 117 -7.02 6.22 -15.65
CA TRP A 117 -6.96 7.69 -15.69
C TRP A 117 -6.21 8.22 -16.92
N MET A 118 -5.19 7.52 -17.38
CA MET A 118 -4.36 7.91 -18.52
C MET A 118 -4.92 7.45 -19.87
N GLU A 119 -5.93 6.59 -19.86
CA GLU A 119 -6.58 6.10 -21.07
C GLU A 119 -7.20 7.26 -21.87
N THR A 120 -7.08 7.18 -23.20
CA THR A 120 -7.73 8.09 -24.14
C THR A 120 -8.66 7.31 -25.07
N ASP A 121 -9.67 7.97 -25.62
CA ASP A 121 -10.64 7.33 -26.54
C ASP A 121 -9.97 6.81 -27.82
N GLU A 122 -8.83 7.39 -28.19
CA GLU A 122 -8.06 6.98 -29.38
C GLU A 122 -7.21 5.72 -29.14
N ALA A 123 -6.85 5.46 -27.91
CA ALA A 123 -5.92 4.37 -27.59
C ALA A 123 -6.56 2.98 -27.54
N GLY A 124 -7.88 2.89 -27.28
CA GLY A 124 -8.66 1.65 -27.29
C GLY A 124 -8.05 0.51 -26.48
N CYS A 125 -7.58 0.81 -25.26
CA CYS A 125 -6.74 -0.12 -24.48
C CYS A 125 -7.51 -1.03 -23.53
N ASN A 126 -8.85 -0.87 -23.40
CA ASN A 126 -9.65 -1.75 -22.59
C ASN A 126 -10.09 -3.01 -23.35
N SER A 127 -10.41 -4.07 -22.63
CA SER A 127 -10.76 -5.38 -23.20
C SER A 127 -12.12 -5.44 -23.87
N GLU A 128 -13.00 -4.49 -23.58
CA GLU A 128 -14.38 -4.42 -24.09
C GLU A 128 -14.50 -3.58 -25.37
N GLY A 129 -13.41 -2.95 -25.83
CA GLY A 129 -13.44 -2.06 -27.00
C GLY A 129 -14.31 -0.81 -26.83
N GLN A 130 -14.48 -0.38 -25.59
CA GLN A 130 -15.28 0.79 -25.21
C GLN A 130 -14.42 2.07 -25.26
N PRO A 131 -15.06 3.26 -25.21
CA PRO A 131 -14.37 4.52 -24.95
C PRO A 131 -13.61 4.49 -23.62
N SER A 132 -12.76 5.48 -23.41
CA SER A 132 -12.00 5.62 -22.14
C SER A 132 -12.93 5.64 -20.92
N ALA A 133 -12.38 5.27 -19.76
CA ALA A 133 -13.10 5.31 -18.49
C ALA A 133 -13.76 6.67 -18.23
N LYS A 134 -13.05 7.77 -18.56
CA LYS A 134 -13.58 9.12 -18.43
C LYS A 134 -14.79 9.38 -19.32
N SER A 135 -14.78 8.88 -20.54
CA SER A 135 -15.92 8.96 -21.47
C SER A 135 -17.09 8.08 -21.03
N MET A 136 -16.80 6.87 -20.51
CA MET A 136 -17.83 5.99 -19.96
C MET A 136 -18.57 6.62 -18.76
N ILE A 137 -17.85 7.28 -17.86
CA ILE A 137 -18.45 7.97 -16.70
C ILE A 137 -19.44 9.05 -17.17
N LYS A 138 -19.12 9.77 -18.24
CA LYS A 138 -19.97 10.83 -18.79
C LYS A 138 -21.17 10.31 -19.58
N LEU A 139 -21.21 9.03 -19.94
CA LEU A 139 -22.14 8.50 -20.94
C LEU A 139 -23.59 8.47 -20.44
N LYS A 140 -23.81 8.10 -19.18
CA LYS A 140 -25.16 8.00 -18.59
C LYS A 140 -25.16 8.24 -17.08
N PRO A 141 -26.33 8.48 -16.47
CA PRO A 141 -26.43 8.73 -15.04
C PRO A 141 -26.27 7.44 -14.24
N TRP A 142 -25.04 6.96 -14.12
CA TRP A 142 -24.71 5.80 -13.30
C TRP A 142 -25.23 5.96 -11.88
N THR A 143 -25.86 4.91 -11.34
CA THR A 143 -26.30 4.92 -9.93
C THR A 143 -25.17 4.53 -8.99
N HIS A 144 -24.32 3.60 -9.45
CA HIS A 144 -23.16 3.10 -8.70
C HIS A 144 -21.94 3.04 -9.61
N ILE A 145 -20.79 3.38 -9.05
CA ILE A 145 -19.50 3.25 -9.76
C ILE A 145 -18.53 2.50 -8.85
N ILE A 146 -18.06 1.36 -9.34
CA ILE A 146 -17.09 0.51 -8.65
C ILE A 146 -15.70 0.87 -9.14
N LEU A 147 -14.80 1.19 -8.21
CA LEU A 147 -13.40 1.47 -8.48
C LEU A 147 -12.56 0.34 -7.89
N GLN A 148 -12.04 -0.55 -8.74
CA GLN A 148 -11.22 -1.66 -8.30
C GLN A 148 -9.75 -1.39 -8.57
N GLU A 149 -8.96 -1.37 -7.50
CA GLU A 149 -7.52 -1.20 -7.59
C GLU A 149 -6.82 -2.53 -7.96
N GLN A 150 -5.57 -2.44 -8.40
CA GLN A 150 -4.71 -3.60 -8.64
C GLN A 150 -4.39 -4.31 -7.30
N THR A 151 -4.30 -5.63 -7.33
CA THR A 151 -4.33 -6.56 -6.19
C THR A 151 -3.56 -6.09 -4.95
N ASP A 152 -2.29 -5.74 -5.12
CA ASP A 152 -1.38 -5.51 -3.98
C ASP A 152 -1.11 -4.02 -3.72
N ARG A 153 -1.53 -3.16 -4.62
CA ARG A 153 -1.26 -1.74 -4.56
C ARG A 153 -1.79 -1.03 -3.30
N PRO A 154 -3.00 -1.36 -2.82
CA PRO A 154 -3.50 -0.78 -1.56
C PRO A 154 -2.61 -1.06 -0.35
N ARG A 155 -1.82 -2.15 -0.39
CA ARG A 155 -0.86 -2.51 0.64
C ARG A 155 0.49 -1.82 0.46
N VAL A 156 1.02 -1.83 -0.76
CA VAL A 156 2.42 -1.48 -1.05
C VAL A 156 2.61 -0.08 -1.61
N GLU A 157 1.55 0.53 -2.12
CA GLU A 157 1.54 1.88 -2.69
C GLU A 157 0.32 2.66 -2.20
N TYR A 158 0.15 2.71 -0.90
CA TYR A 158 -1.02 3.33 -0.26
C TYR A 158 -1.32 4.73 -0.80
N GLU A 159 -0.31 5.60 -0.91
CA GLU A 159 -0.51 6.97 -1.38
C GLU A 159 -0.93 7.05 -2.85
N ASP A 160 -0.35 6.20 -3.71
CA ASP A 160 -0.77 6.14 -5.11
C ASP A 160 -2.21 5.59 -5.26
N PHE A 161 -2.59 4.62 -4.43
CA PHE A 161 -3.96 4.14 -4.32
C PHE A 161 -4.90 5.25 -3.85
N ARG A 162 -4.55 5.92 -2.75
CA ARG A 162 -5.30 7.04 -2.18
C ARG A 162 -5.49 8.17 -3.20
N GLU A 163 -4.41 8.63 -3.86
CA GLU A 163 -4.47 9.66 -4.89
C GLU A 163 -5.34 9.25 -6.08
N SER A 164 -5.24 7.99 -6.52
CA SER A 164 -6.02 7.48 -7.63
C SER A 164 -7.51 7.50 -7.30
N VAL A 165 -7.90 7.05 -6.11
CA VAL A 165 -9.29 7.11 -5.67
C VAL A 165 -9.77 8.55 -5.57
N GLY A 166 -9.00 9.46 -4.97
CA GLY A 166 -9.35 10.88 -4.86
C GLY A 166 -9.61 11.51 -6.23
N LYS A 167 -8.71 11.31 -7.19
CA LYS A 167 -8.87 11.80 -8.57
C LYS A 167 -10.15 11.28 -9.23
N TRP A 168 -10.47 9.99 -9.06
CA TRP A 168 -11.69 9.41 -9.63
C TRP A 168 -12.94 9.92 -8.94
N VAL A 169 -12.93 10.06 -7.61
CA VAL A 169 -14.05 10.63 -6.85
C VAL A 169 -14.35 12.05 -7.34
N ASP A 170 -13.35 12.90 -7.42
CA ASP A 170 -13.49 14.27 -7.92
C ASP A 170 -14.01 14.30 -9.36
N PHE A 171 -13.46 13.44 -10.21
CA PHE A 171 -13.89 13.38 -11.60
C PHE A 171 -15.35 12.92 -11.72
N ILE A 172 -15.76 11.88 -10.99
CA ILE A 172 -17.13 11.38 -10.99
C ILE A 172 -18.09 12.45 -10.50
N ARG A 173 -17.80 13.11 -9.38
CA ARG A 173 -18.64 14.18 -8.82
C ARG A 173 -18.85 15.34 -9.76
N ASN A 174 -17.84 15.67 -10.58
CA ASN A 174 -17.89 16.81 -11.48
C ASN A 174 -18.35 16.47 -12.90
N ASN A 175 -18.34 15.23 -13.32
CA ASN A 175 -18.54 14.86 -14.73
C ASN A 175 -19.61 13.78 -14.97
N CYS A 176 -19.96 12.94 -13.99
CA CYS A 176 -21.03 12.00 -14.13
C CYS A 176 -22.38 12.75 -14.20
N PRO A 177 -23.29 12.39 -15.13
CA PRO A 177 -24.63 12.98 -15.17
C PRO A 177 -25.43 12.80 -13.87
N ASN A 178 -25.10 11.75 -13.08
CA ASN A 178 -25.53 11.64 -11.69
C ASN A 178 -24.36 11.95 -10.74
N PRO A 179 -24.21 13.17 -10.23
CA PRO A 179 -23.11 13.54 -9.33
C PRO A 179 -23.21 12.85 -7.96
N HIS A 180 -24.35 12.24 -7.64
CA HIS A 180 -24.61 11.51 -6.39
C HIS A 180 -24.45 9.99 -6.55
N ALA A 181 -23.87 9.51 -7.67
CA ALA A 181 -23.55 8.10 -7.85
C ALA A 181 -22.81 7.55 -6.63
N VAL A 182 -23.24 6.40 -6.12
CA VAL A 182 -22.53 5.74 -5.00
C VAL A 182 -21.23 5.16 -5.54
N ILE A 183 -20.12 5.56 -4.95
CA ILE A 183 -18.79 5.04 -5.31
C ILE A 183 -18.45 3.90 -4.35
N ILE A 184 -18.12 2.74 -4.90
CA ILE A 184 -17.83 1.53 -4.13
C ILE A 184 -16.38 1.10 -4.39
N LEU A 185 -15.66 0.80 -3.31
CA LEU A 185 -14.34 0.16 -3.35
C LEU A 185 -14.46 -1.29 -2.88
N PRO A 186 -14.33 -2.29 -3.77
CA PRO A 186 -14.15 -3.68 -3.35
C PRO A 186 -12.81 -3.82 -2.65
N VAL A 187 -12.81 -4.29 -1.41
CA VAL A 187 -11.56 -4.50 -0.66
C VAL A 187 -10.87 -5.74 -1.21
N ASN A 188 -9.73 -5.54 -1.87
CA ASN A 188 -8.96 -6.61 -2.49
C ASN A 188 -8.47 -7.62 -1.44
N TRP A 189 -8.41 -8.89 -1.84
CA TRP A 189 -7.79 -9.95 -1.04
C TRP A 189 -6.27 -10.02 -1.25
N VAL A 190 -5.59 -10.62 -0.30
CA VAL A 190 -4.13 -10.72 -0.25
C VAL A 190 -3.63 -11.79 -1.22
N LEU A 191 -2.44 -11.61 -1.80
CA LEU A 191 -1.77 -12.59 -2.67
C LEU A 191 -1.45 -13.88 -1.91
N THR A 192 -1.43 -15.03 -2.60
CA THR A 192 -1.03 -16.30 -1.98
C THR A 192 0.43 -16.35 -1.57
N SER A 193 1.28 -15.52 -2.17
CA SER A 193 2.67 -15.32 -1.76
C SER A 193 2.81 -14.68 -0.37
N CYS A 194 1.77 -14.01 0.14
CA CYS A 194 1.75 -13.39 1.46
C CYS A 194 1.08 -14.26 2.53
N LEU A 195 0.78 -15.54 2.27
CA LEU A 195 0.05 -16.38 3.23
C LEU A 195 0.82 -16.69 4.52
N ASP A 196 2.15 -16.61 4.51
CA ASP A 196 2.98 -16.82 5.71
C ASP A 196 2.86 -15.65 6.71
N THR A 197 2.48 -14.46 6.23
CA THR A 197 2.21 -13.25 7.02
C THR A 197 0.76 -12.80 6.89
N TYR A 198 -0.15 -13.73 6.62
CA TYR A 198 -1.50 -13.41 6.13
C TYR A 198 -2.30 -12.49 7.06
N SER A 199 -2.33 -12.78 8.36
CA SER A 199 -3.15 -12.01 9.31
C SER A 199 -2.73 -10.54 9.39
N GLU A 200 -1.43 -10.28 9.37
CA GLU A 200 -0.88 -8.92 9.37
C GLU A 200 -1.18 -8.23 8.04
N THR A 201 -0.91 -8.93 6.95
CA THR A 201 -1.09 -8.39 5.59
C THR A 201 -2.55 -8.08 5.27
N VAL A 202 -3.49 -8.95 5.64
CA VAL A 202 -4.91 -8.73 5.37
C VAL A 202 -5.48 -7.57 6.19
N ASN A 203 -5.06 -7.43 7.44
CA ASN A 203 -5.48 -6.31 8.28
C ASN A 203 -4.96 -4.98 7.73
N LEU A 204 -3.69 -4.91 7.32
CA LEU A 204 -3.13 -3.71 6.68
C LEU A 204 -3.92 -3.32 5.42
N VAL A 205 -4.25 -4.27 4.54
CA VAL A 205 -5.07 -4.02 3.36
C VAL A 205 -6.43 -3.45 3.74
N ILE A 206 -7.13 -4.09 4.69
CA ILE A 206 -8.46 -3.64 5.15
C ILE A 206 -8.38 -2.23 5.72
N ASP A 207 -7.39 -1.94 6.54
CA ASP A 207 -7.23 -0.62 7.19
C ASP A 207 -6.90 0.48 6.18
N ASN A 208 -6.08 0.19 5.17
CA ASN A 208 -5.77 1.15 4.12
C ASN A 208 -7.01 1.50 3.28
N TYR A 209 -7.84 0.51 2.95
CA TYR A 209 -9.13 0.78 2.29
C TYR A 209 -10.08 1.59 3.18
N ARG A 210 -10.10 1.35 4.49
CA ARG A 210 -10.91 2.13 5.44
C ARG A 210 -10.49 3.59 5.50
N LYS A 211 -9.18 3.85 5.61
CA LYS A 211 -8.64 5.22 5.59
C LYS A 211 -9.07 5.98 4.34
N VAL A 212 -8.92 5.36 3.17
CA VAL A 212 -9.30 5.96 1.88
C VAL A 212 -10.81 6.14 1.76
N ALA A 213 -11.60 5.16 2.20
CA ALA A 213 -13.05 5.26 2.16
C ALA A 213 -13.58 6.38 3.09
N GLN A 214 -12.99 6.53 4.25
CA GLN A 214 -13.33 7.60 5.19
C GLN A 214 -12.98 8.97 4.64
N GLU A 215 -11.78 9.13 4.08
CA GLU A 215 -11.31 10.40 3.52
C GLU A 215 -12.18 10.90 2.37
N PHE A 216 -12.55 10.02 1.44
CA PHE A 216 -13.28 10.41 0.23
C PHE A 216 -14.79 10.16 0.30
N GLY A 217 -15.32 9.67 1.42
CA GLY A 217 -16.75 9.41 1.59
C GLY A 217 -17.29 8.34 0.62
N VAL A 218 -16.54 7.25 0.41
CA VAL A 218 -16.91 6.14 -0.49
C VAL A 218 -17.27 4.88 0.29
N VAL A 219 -18.00 3.96 -0.33
CA VAL A 219 -18.50 2.74 0.30
C VAL A 219 -17.49 1.61 0.10
N LEU A 220 -17.28 0.77 1.12
CA LEU A 220 -16.50 -0.46 1.00
C LEU A 220 -17.41 -1.66 0.73
N ALA A 221 -17.01 -2.52 -0.23
CA ALA A 221 -17.47 -3.89 -0.32
C ALA A 221 -16.42 -4.79 0.33
N PRO A 222 -16.65 -5.35 1.53
CA PRO A 222 -15.59 -5.90 2.38
C PRO A 222 -15.21 -7.36 2.01
N VAL A 223 -14.79 -7.59 0.78
CA VAL A 223 -14.46 -8.93 0.27
C VAL A 223 -13.29 -9.55 1.05
N SER A 224 -12.26 -8.76 1.35
CA SER A 224 -11.09 -9.22 2.10
C SER A 224 -11.43 -9.70 3.51
N SER A 225 -12.45 -9.12 4.15
CA SER A 225 -12.92 -9.58 5.46
C SER A 225 -13.44 -11.01 5.43
N ALA A 226 -14.18 -11.39 4.37
CA ALA A 226 -14.63 -12.79 4.20
C ALA A 226 -13.45 -13.75 4.00
N TYR A 227 -12.43 -13.35 3.25
CA TYR A 227 -11.20 -14.14 3.08
C TYR A 227 -10.46 -14.32 4.42
N ARG A 228 -10.37 -13.25 5.22
CA ARG A 228 -9.80 -13.31 6.57
C ARG A 228 -10.55 -14.29 7.46
N MET A 229 -11.88 -14.21 7.51
CA MET A 229 -12.72 -15.12 8.29
C MET A 229 -12.54 -16.59 7.85
N CYS A 230 -12.43 -16.86 6.55
CA CYS A 230 -12.15 -18.19 6.04
C CYS A 230 -10.78 -18.70 6.54
N TYR A 231 -9.76 -17.87 6.49
CA TYR A 231 -8.43 -18.22 7.01
C TYR A 231 -8.45 -18.50 8.51
N GLU A 232 -9.08 -17.66 9.29
CA GLU A 232 -9.15 -17.77 10.76
C GLU A 232 -9.91 -19.02 11.21
N ARG A 233 -10.99 -19.38 10.51
CA ARG A 233 -11.86 -20.50 10.90
C ARG A 233 -11.42 -21.84 10.32
N GLU A 234 -11.00 -21.84 9.08
CA GLU A 234 -10.76 -23.07 8.33
C GLU A 234 -9.30 -23.26 7.91
N GLY A 235 -8.46 -22.23 8.15
CA GLY A 235 -7.03 -22.25 7.88
C GLY A 235 -6.64 -22.04 6.41
N VAL A 236 -5.34 -21.98 6.19
CA VAL A 236 -4.73 -21.67 4.88
C VAL A 236 -5.15 -22.62 3.75
N THR A 237 -5.39 -23.90 4.07
CA THR A 237 -5.78 -24.90 3.05
C THR A 237 -7.18 -24.64 2.50
N ALA A 238 -8.11 -24.18 3.31
CA ALA A 238 -9.45 -23.80 2.88
C ALA A 238 -9.40 -22.50 2.08
N LEU A 239 -8.67 -21.50 2.58
CA LEU A 239 -8.51 -20.22 1.90
C LEU A 239 -7.91 -20.40 0.49
N LYS A 240 -6.87 -21.23 0.34
CA LYS A 240 -6.25 -21.51 -0.98
C LYS A 240 -7.24 -22.01 -2.04
N LYS A 241 -8.35 -22.61 -1.66
CA LYS A 241 -9.40 -23.06 -2.61
C LYS A 241 -10.14 -21.90 -3.27
N TRP A 242 -10.03 -20.70 -2.75
CA TRP A 242 -10.62 -19.51 -3.33
C TRP A 242 -9.75 -18.85 -4.40
N TYR A 243 -8.52 -19.34 -4.60
CA TYR A 243 -7.57 -18.86 -5.61
C TYR A 243 -7.40 -19.87 -6.74
N THR A 244 -7.40 -19.37 -7.96
CA THR A 244 -7.05 -20.15 -9.16
C THR A 244 -5.53 -20.21 -9.36
N ASP A 245 -4.86 -19.12 -9.04
CA ASP A 245 -3.42 -18.94 -9.09
C ASP A 245 -2.97 -18.07 -7.89
N ASP A 246 -1.95 -17.25 -8.05
CA ASP A 246 -1.44 -16.37 -6.99
C ASP A 246 -2.46 -15.30 -6.54
N ARG A 247 -3.38 -14.88 -7.40
CA ARG A 247 -4.26 -13.72 -7.18
C ARG A 247 -5.70 -13.86 -7.69
N HIS A 248 -5.92 -14.62 -8.76
CA HIS A 248 -7.22 -14.65 -9.39
C HIS A 248 -8.20 -15.53 -8.64
N PRO A 249 -9.47 -15.10 -8.52
CA PRO A 249 -10.50 -15.83 -7.77
C PRO A 249 -10.94 -17.09 -8.52
N THR A 250 -11.37 -18.11 -7.77
CA THR A 250 -12.19 -19.18 -8.30
C THR A 250 -13.63 -18.70 -8.51
N ILE A 251 -14.48 -19.56 -9.09
CA ILE A 251 -15.90 -19.24 -9.25
C ILE A 251 -16.61 -19.05 -7.89
N ASP A 252 -16.17 -19.77 -6.86
CA ASP A 252 -16.70 -19.67 -5.50
C ASP A 252 -16.38 -18.29 -4.90
N ALA A 253 -15.14 -17.84 -5.06
CA ALA A 253 -14.70 -16.55 -4.58
C ALA A 253 -15.29 -15.37 -5.37
N ALA A 254 -15.48 -15.51 -6.67
CA ALA A 254 -16.19 -14.51 -7.48
C ALA A 254 -17.68 -14.43 -7.10
N TYR A 255 -18.30 -15.57 -6.75
CA TYR A 255 -19.66 -15.59 -6.23
C TYR A 255 -19.76 -14.91 -4.86
N LEU A 256 -18.79 -15.15 -3.97
CA LEU A 256 -18.66 -14.44 -2.69
C LEU A 256 -18.63 -12.92 -2.88
N ALA A 257 -17.73 -12.44 -3.74
CA ALA A 257 -17.60 -11.02 -4.02
C ALA A 257 -18.89 -10.42 -4.59
N ALA A 258 -19.51 -11.11 -5.55
CA ALA A 258 -20.80 -10.69 -6.12
C ALA A 258 -21.94 -10.65 -5.08
N CYS A 259 -21.99 -11.58 -4.11
CA CYS A 259 -22.94 -11.55 -3.01
C CYS A 259 -22.71 -10.35 -2.07
N ILE A 260 -21.44 -10.04 -1.77
CA ILE A 260 -21.08 -8.89 -0.95
C ILE A 260 -21.46 -7.58 -1.64
N GLU A 261 -21.12 -7.44 -2.93
CA GLU A 261 -21.47 -6.24 -3.71
C GLU A 261 -22.99 -6.09 -3.91
N TYR A 262 -23.70 -7.18 -4.11
CA TYR A 262 -25.16 -7.16 -4.14
C TYR A 262 -25.72 -6.61 -2.82
N ALA A 263 -25.27 -7.17 -1.70
CA ALA A 263 -25.73 -6.72 -0.39
C ALA A 263 -25.26 -5.29 -0.06
N THR A 264 -24.08 -4.88 -0.53
CA THR A 264 -23.59 -3.50 -0.39
C THR A 264 -24.49 -2.51 -1.15
N ILE A 265 -24.94 -2.86 -2.34
CA ILE A 265 -25.79 -2.01 -3.19
C ILE A 265 -27.23 -1.98 -2.67
N TYR A 266 -27.82 -3.14 -2.37
CA TYR A 266 -29.24 -3.24 -2.02
C TYR A 266 -29.53 -3.18 -0.52
N GLY A 267 -28.53 -3.33 0.34
CA GLY A 267 -28.73 -3.40 1.79
C GLY A 267 -29.46 -4.68 2.25
N GLU A 268 -29.57 -5.69 1.38
CA GLU A 268 -30.28 -6.93 1.65
C GLU A 268 -29.33 -8.00 2.23
N ASP A 269 -29.88 -8.89 3.05
CA ASP A 269 -29.15 -10.03 3.61
C ASP A 269 -28.72 -10.99 2.48
N PRO A 270 -27.43 -11.20 2.24
CA PRO A 270 -26.96 -12.06 1.15
C PRO A 270 -27.37 -13.53 1.31
N THR A 271 -27.74 -13.99 2.52
CA THR A 271 -28.24 -15.35 2.72
C THR A 271 -29.61 -15.59 2.06
N THR A 272 -30.34 -14.52 1.74
CA THR A 272 -31.61 -14.59 1.02
C THR A 272 -31.46 -14.77 -0.49
N ILE A 273 -30.27 -14.64 -1.04
CA ILE A 273 -29.98 -14.80 -2.47
C ILE A 273 -30.38 -16.22 -2.89
N SER A 274 -31.30 -16.31 -3.85
CA SER A 274 -31.90 -17.57 -4.31
C SER A 274 -31.15 -18.25 -5.45
N TRP A 275 -30.09 -17.64 -5.97
CA TRP A 275 -29.34 -18.13 -7.13
C TRP A 275 -27.85 -18.29 -6.81
N ALA A 276 -27.23 -19.29 -7.44
CA ALA A 276 -25.76 -19.47 -7.44
C ALA A 276 -25.32 -20.07 -8.80
N PRO A 277 -24.05 -19.91 -9.20
CA PRO A 277 -23.48 -20.58 -10.35
C PRO A 277 -23.68 -22.10 -10.28
N ARG A 278 -23.98 -22.75 -11.39
CA ARG A 278 -24.26 -24.21 -11.43
C ARG A 278 -23.12 -25.11 -10.93
N LYS A 279 -21.90 -24.59 -10.93
CA LYS A 279 -20.70 -25.33 -10.44
C LYS A 279 -20.58 -25.34 -8.92
N ILE A 280 -21.34 -24.50 -8.23
CA ILE A 280 -21.33 -24.39 -6.76
C ILE A 280 -22.49 -25.21 -6.22
N SER A 281 -22.21 -26.12 -5.28
CA SER A 281 -23.26 -26.90 -4.63
C SER A 281 -24.15 -26.00 -3.78
N PRO A 282 -25.45 -26.36 -3.56
CA PRO A 282 -26.33 -25.55 -2.71
C PRO A 282 -25.78 -25.32 -1.30
N GLN A 283 -25.12 -26.32 -0.73
CA GLN A 283 -24.50 -26.21 0.60
C GLN A 283 -23.33 -25.22 0.60
N GLU A 284 -22.47 -25.31 -0.41
CA GLU A 284 -21.34 -24.39 -0.54
C GLU A 284 -21.81 -22.96 -0.85
N ALA A 285 -22.85 -22.81 -1.68
CA ALA A 285 -23.45 -21.50 -1.94
C ALA A 285 -24.02 -20.84 -0.68
N LEU A 286 -24.64 -21.64 0.21
CA LEU A 286 -25.09 -21.12 1.51
C LEU A 286 -23.92 -20.70 2.37
N ARG A 287 -22.88 -21.54 2.51
CA ARG A 287 -21.67 -21.24 3.27
C ARG A 287 -21.02 -19.94 2.78
N ILE A 288 -20.89 -19.75 1.47
CA ILE A 288 -20.33 -18.52 0.87
C ILE A 288 -21.18 -17.29 1.24
N ARG A 289 -22.50 -17.41 1.19
CA ARG A 289 -23.40 -16.30 1.55
C ARG A 289 -23.37 -15.97 3.04
N GLU A 290 -23.13 -16.95 3.90
CA GLU A 290 -22.91 -16.73 5.33
C GLU A 290 -21.63 -15.93 5.55
N TYR A 291 -20.51 -16.27 4.88
CA TYR A 291 -19.29 -15.45 4.90
C TYR A 291 -19.55 -14.04 4.36
N ALA A 292 -20.32 -13.90 3.28
CA ALA A 292 -20.68 -12.59 2.74
C ALA A 292 -21.43 -11.74 3.77
N LYS A 293 -22.43 -12.35 4.45
CA LYS A 293 -23.21 -11.67 5.50
C LYS A 293 -22.33 -11.19 6.64
N GLU A 294 -21.47 -12.06 7.14
CA GLU A 294 -20.60 -11.73 8.26
C GLU A 294 -19.57 -10.68 7.88
N ALA A 295 -18.99 -10.75 6.67
CA ALA A 295 -18.05 -9.75 6.19
C ALA A 295 -18.64 -8.34 6.15
N LEU A 296 -19.93 -8.20 5.83
CA LEU A 296 -20.64 -6.92 5.85
C LEU A 296 -20.78 -6.33 7.26
N THR A 297 -20.65 -7.16 8.29
CA THR A 297 -20.76 -6.75 9.68
C THR A 297 -19.41 -6.76 10.42
N ASP A 298 -18.33 -7.09 9.72
CA ASP A 298 -16.98 -7.13 10.28
C ASP A 298 -16.40 -5.71 10.38
N TYR A 299 -16.35 -5.22 11.62
CA TYR A 299 -15.81 -3.90 11.95
C TYR A 299 -14.68 -3.98 12.99
N THR A 300 -13.97 -5.10 13.04
CA THR A 300 -12.77 -5.20 13.87
C THR A 300 -11.71 -4.24 13.34
N GLN A 301 -11.18 -3.41 14.21
CA GLN A 301 -10.09 -2.50 13.91
C GLN A 301 -8.92 -2.76 14.84
N THR A 302 -7.71 -2.77 14.29
CA THR A 302 -6.48 -2.77 15.07
C THR A 302 -5.93 -1.36 15.12
N VAL A 303 -5.65 -0.85 16.31
CA VAL A 303 -5.05 0.47 16.52
C VAL A 303 -3.71 0.33 17.22
N ASP A 304 -2.78 1.22 16.88
CA ASP A 304 -1.49 1.31 17.57
C ASP A 304 -1.72 1.62 19.05
N HIS A 305 -1.05 0.88 19.94
CA HIS A 305 -1.14 1.08 21.39
C HIS A 305 -0.51 2.40 21.85
N HIS A 306 0.22 3.13 21.00
CA HIS A 306 0.77 4.47 21.28
C HIS A 306 -0.22 5.60 20.94
N LYS A 307 -1.45 5.53 21.48
CA LYS A 307 -2.52 6.53 21.31
C LYS A 307 -3.20 6.54 19.94
N GLY A 308 -3.22 5.41 19.24
CA GLY A 308 -4.05 5.25 18.04
C GLY A 308 -5.51 5.56 18.38
N THR A 309 -6.22 6.15 17.43
CA THR A 309 -7.63 6.48 17.56
C THR A 309 -8.46 5.80 16.48
N VAL A 310 -9.71 5.47 16.82
CA VAL A 310 -10.68 5.00 15.83
C VAL A 310 -12.03 5.65 16.07
N GLN A 311 -12.65 6.18 15.02
CA GLN A 311 -14.00 6.73 15.08
C GLN A 311 -15.00 5.59 14.89
N LEU A 312 -15.90 5.44 15.86
CA LEU A 312 -17.01 4.50 15.82
C LEU A 312 -18.32 5.25 15.63
N GLN A 313 -19.26 4.61 14.93
CA GLN A 313 -20.64 5.09 14.80
C GLN A 313 -21.62 4.06 15.35
N ALA A 314 -22.66 4.53 16.00
CA ALA A 314 -23.82 3.71 16.34
C ALA A 314 -25.01 4.12 15.47
N ARG A 315 -25.67 3.14 14.86
CA ARG A 315 -26.88 3.38 14.05
C ARG A 315 -28.04 2.54 14.55
N LEU A 316 -29.18 3.19 14.69
CA LEU A 316 -30.46 2.56 15.02
C LEU A 316 -31.16 2.10 13.73
N TYR A 317 -31.82 0.96 13.79
CA TYR A 317 -32.61 0.40 12.70
C TYR A 317 -33.98 -0.01 13.22
N ASP A 318 -35.02 0.21 12.40
CA ASP A 318 -36.36 -0.30 12.69
C ASP A 318 -36.47 -1.81 12.43
N ALA A 319 -37.64 -2.38 12.72
CA ALA A 319 -37.91 -3.81 12.52
C ALA A 319 -37.80 -4.29 11.06
N THR A 320 -37.77 -3.38 10.10
CA THR A 320 -37.60 -3.69 8.66
C THR A 320 -36.14 -3.59 8.21
N GLY A 321 -35.22 -3.20 9.14
CA GLY A 321 -33.80 -3.00 8.83
C GLY A 321 -33.49 -1.62 8.21
N ARG A 322 -34.44 -0.69 8.20
CA ARG A 322 -34.23 0.67 7.74
C ARG A 322 -33.54 1.49 8.82
N ALA A 323 -32.46 2.22 8.44
CA ALA A 323 -31.79 3.12 9.35
C ALA A 323 -32.70 4.25 9.82
N LEU A 324 -32.72 4.47 11.12
CA LEU A 324 -33.40 5.60 11.75
C LEU A 324 -32.48 6.82 11.81
N PRO A 325 -33.03 8.04 11.84
CA PRO A 325 -32.25 9.24 12.09
C PRO A 325 -31.51 9.14 13.43
N ASP A 326 -30.30 9.71 13.48
CA ASP A 326 -29.56 9.88 14.73
C ASP A 326 -30.31 10.88 15.61
N ASP A 327 -30.62 10.47 16.83
CA ASP A 327 -31.33 11.29 17.83
C ASP A 327 -30.36 12.01 18.79
N GLY A 328 -29.03 11.79 18.61
CA GLY A 328 -28.00 12.38 19.47
C GLY A 328 -27.95 11.85 20.90
N MET A 329 -28.70 10.77 21.21
CA MET A 329 -28.84 10.22 22.55
C MET A 329 -27.96 9.00 22.81
N THR A 330 -27.02 8.70 21.93
CA THR A 330 -26.15 7.54 22.10
C THR A 330 -25.04 7.81 23.10
N GLU A 331 -24.97 6.99 24.13
CA GLU A 331 -23.90 7.00 25.13
C GLU A 331 -22.87 5.92 24.80
N TRP A 332 -21.59 6.22 25.00
CA TRP A 332 -20.47 5.34 24.71
C TRP A 332 -19.69 4.97 25.95
N VAL A 333 -19.34 3.69 26.06
CA VAL A 333 -18.52 3.17 27.16
C VAL A 333 -17.54 2.14 26.62
N SER A 334 -16.30 2.15 27.10
CA SER A 334 -15.29 1.12 26.85
C SER A 334 -14.85 0.44 28.14
N ASN A 335 -14.45 -0.82 28.07
CA ASN A 335 -14.02 -1.63 29.21
C ASN A 335 -12.54 -1.40 29.61
N GLY A 336 -12.01 -0.18 29.49
CA GLY A 336 -10.65 0.11 29.95
C GLY A 336 -9.87 1.15 29.14
N ALA A 337 -10.28 1.43 27.90
CA ALA A 337 -9.77 2.56 27.12
C ALA A 337 -10.74 3.75 27.17
N THR A 338 -10.34 4.87 26.57
CA THR A 338 -11.19 6.07 26.52
C THR A 338 -12.05 6.03 25.25
N VAL A 339 -13.32 6.35 25.38
CA VAL A 339 -14.19 6.67 24.26
C VAL A 339 -14.96 7.95 24.59
N ASN A 340 -15.00 8.92 23.67
CA ASN A 340 -15.72 10.15 23.89
C ASN A 340 -17.21 10.02 23.51
N HIS A 341 -17.99 11.08 23.77
CA HIS A 341 -19.44 11.10 23.49
C HIS A 341 -19.76 11.04 21.97
N GLU A 342 -18.79 11.32 21.11
CA GLU A 342 -18.92 11.23 19.65
C GLU A 342 -18.52 9.85 19.12
N GLY A 343 -18.10 8.93 20.00
CA GLY A 343 -17.68 7.59 19.61
C GLY A 343 -16.21 7.49 19.17
N LEU A 344 -15.39 8.53 19.43
CA LEU A 344 -13.95 8.45 19.17
C LEU A 344 -13.27 7.64 20.27
N PHE A 345 -12.84 6.44 19.93
CA PHE A 345 -12.03 5.59 20.78
C PHE A 345 -10.57 6.06 20.73
N THR A 346 -9.90 6.07 21.87
CA THR A 346 -8.48 6.36 22.01
C THR A 346 -7.80 5.22 22.77
N ALA A 347 -6.83 4.58 22.13
CA ALA A 347 -6.06 3.50 22.73
C ALA A 347 -5.26 3.98 23.95
N GLY A 348 -5.17 3.12 24.96
CA GLY A 348 -4.26 3.28 26.08
C GLY A 348 -2.91 2.64 25.80
N ASN A 349 -2.12 2.43 26.86
CA ASN A 349 -0.79 1.79 26.78
C ASN A 349 -0.86 0.25 26.90
N GLU A 350 -2.03 -0.31 27.11
CA GLU A 350 -2.19 -1.75 27.29
C GLU A 350 -2.66 -2.41 26.00
N MET A 351 -1.98 -3.46 25.60
CA MET A 351 -2.37 -4.31 24.49
C MET A 351 -3.49 -5.26 24.94
N ALA A 352 -4.69 -5.04 24.43
CA ALA A 352 -5.86 -5.83 24.79
C ALA A 352 -6.98 -5.65 23.75
N ASP A 353 -7.95 -6.54 23.81
CA ASP A 353 -9.25 -6.36 23.16
C ASP A 353 -10.16 -5.50 24.05
N TYR A 354 -10.54 -4.34 23.55
CA TYR A 354 -11.47 -3.43 24.21
C TYR A 354 -12.86 -3.57 23.61
N ILE A 355 -13.84 -3.82 24.48
CA ILE A 355 -15.25 -3.83 24.08
C ILE A 355 -15.78 -2.41 24.22
N VAL A 356 -16.13 -1.80 23.10
CA VAL A 356 -16.77 -0.47 23.08
C VAL A 356 -18.27 -0.66 22.88
N THR A 357 -19.05 -0.20 23.83
CA THR A 357 -20.50 -0.35 23.84
C THR A 357 -21.18 0.99 23.63
N ALA A 358 -22.06 1.05 22.65
CA ALA A 358 -23.01 2.13 22.44
C ALA A 358 -24.35 1.77 23.09
N THR A 359 -24.97 2.74 23.77
CA THR A 359 -26.27 2.58 24.41
C THR A 359 -27.19 3.73 23.99
N ASN A 360 -28.40 3.43 23.58
CA ASN A 360 -29.45 4.41 23.34
C ASN A 360 -30.74 3.89 24.03
N GLY A 361 -31.07 4.48 25.17
CA GLY A 361 -32.15 3.99 26.02
C GLY A 361 -31.92 2.55 26.51
N ALA A 362 -32.80 1.63 26.14
CA ALA A 362 -32.67 0.20 26.45
C ALA A 362 -31.87 -0.61 25.42
N ILE A 363 -31.51 0.00 24.30
CA ILE A 363 -30.87 -0.68 23.17
C ILE A 363 -29.37 -0.56 23.32
N LYS A 364 -28.66 -1.68 23.16
CA LYS A 364 -27.19 -1.72 23.27
C LYS A 364 -26.60 -2.50 22.11
N SER A 365 -25.43 -2.06 21.66
CA SER A 365 -24.60 -2.80 20.71
C SER A 365 -23.14 -2.54 21.02
N SER A 366 -22.26 -3.48 20.67
CA SER A 366 -20.85 -3.38 20.97
C SER A 366 -20.01 -3.72 19.76
N ALA A 367 -18.82 -3.12 19.67
CA ALA A 367 -17.75 -3.48 18.77
C ALA A 367 -16.49 -3.80 19.56
N THR A 368 -15.63 -4.64 19.03
CA THR A 368 -14.31 -4.94 19.57
C THR A 368 -13.27 -4.08 18.86
N VAL A 369 -12.44 -3.39 19.65
CA VAL A 369 -11.26 -2.68 19.16
C VAL A 369 -10.04 -3.37 19.74
N THR A 370 -9.25 -4.00 18.88
CA THR A 370 -7.99 -4.63 19.26
C THR A 370 -6.88 -3.60 19.30
N VAL A 371 -6.26 -3.41 20.47
CA VAL A 371 -5.06 -2.60 20.61
C VAL A 371 -3.88 -3.57 20.66
N ALA A 372 -3.06 -3.56 19.64
CA ALA A 372 -1.91 -4.43 19.48
C ALA A 372 -0.63 -3.62 19.38
N LYS A 373 0.49 -4.23 19.75
CA LYS A 373 1.80 -3.68 19.40
C LYS A 373 1.93 -3.80 17.87
N ALA A 374 2.29 -2.71 17.22
CA ALA A 374 2.79 -2.81 15.86
C ALA A 374 3.92 -3.85 15.85
N ILE A 375 3.83 -4.84 14.98
CA ILE A 375 4.81 -5.93 14.95
C ILE A 375 6.11 -5.34 14.45
N THR A 376 7.00 -5.05 15.38
CA THR A 376 8.32 -4.51 15.07
C THR A 376 9.25 -5.63 14.69
N ARG A 377 9.28 -6.03 13.42
CA ARG A 377 10.33 -6.87 12.84
C ARG A 377 11.65 -6.11 12.65
N ILE A 378 11.71 -4.90 13.18
CA ILE A 378 12.90 -4.04 13.11
C ILE A 378 13.90 -4.30 14.24
N GLU A 379 13.52 -5.11 15.24
CA GLU A 379 14.43 -5.45 16.34
C GLU A 379 15.64 -6.24 15.81
N GLY A 380 16.83 -5.68 16.04
CA GLY A 380 18.09 -6.25 15.56
C GLY A 380 18.48 -5.84 14.13
N LEU A 381 17.70 -5.01 13.42
CA LEU A 381 18.16 -4.44 12.17
C LEU A 381 19.26 -3.40 12.42
N PRO A 382 20.31 -3.34 11.57
CA PRO A 382 21.28 -2.25 11.60
C PRO A 382 20.62 -0.89 11.51
N VAL A 383 21.08 0.05 12.32
CA VAL A 383 20.48 1.38 12.46
C VAL A 383 21.56 2.45 12.61
N VAL A 384 21.35 3.60 11.98
CA VAL A 384 22.15 4.80 12.21
C VAL A 384 21.60 5.52 13.43
N GLU A 385 22.43 5.69 14.45
CA GLU A 385 22.07 6.40 15.68
C GLU A 385 22.29 7.91 15.54
N LEU A 386 21.27 8.70 15.92
CA LEU A 386 21.32 10.16 15.95
C LEU A 386 21.17 10.64 17.41
N ASP A 387 22.11 11.41 17.92
CA ASP A 387 22.10 11.91 19.30
C ASP A 387 21.34 13.25 19.41
N GLY A 388 20.02 13.20 19.17
CA GLY A 388 19.12 14.35 19.38
C GLY A 388 19.15 15.40 18.27
N ALA A 389 18.58 16.57 18.58
CA ALA A 389 18.24 17.63 17.64
C ALA A 389 19.39 18.16 16.77
N GLU A 390 20.61 18.19 17.32
CA GLU A 390 21.79 18.73 16.64
C GLU A 390 22.56 17.65 15.83
N ALA A 391 22.15 16.37 15.96
CA ALA A 391 22.80 15.29 15.24
C ALA A 391 22.45 15.35 13.75
N SER A 392 23.44 15.09 12.92
CA SER A 392 23.28 14.98 11.47
C SER A 392 23.96 13.72 10.96
N TYR A 393 23.46 13.23 9.82
CA TYR A 393 24.02 12.05 9.16
C TYR A 393 24.27 12.34 7.69
N SER A 394 25.41 11.91 7.17
CA SER A 394 25.69 11.99 5.73
C SER A 394 26.29 10.69 5.21
N GLN A 395 25.94 10.34 3.98
CA GLN A 395 26.45 9.17 3.26
C GLN A 395 26.54 9.47 1.77
N ASN A 396 27.73 9.24 1.20
CA ASN A 396 28.01 9.38 -0.23
C ASN A 396 28.42 8.06 -0.89
N PHE A 397 28.35 6.95 -0.18
CA PHE A 397 28.66 5.60 -0.64
C PHE A 397 30.08 5.37 -1.20
N ASP A 398 30.93 6.37 -1.31
CA ASP A 398 32.27 6.27 -1.91
C ASP A 398 33.15 5.21 -1.26
N THR A 399 32.98 5.03 0.06
CA THR A 399 33.73 4.03 0.83
C THR A 399 33.38 2.58 0.47
N MET A 400 32.28 2.35 -0.25
CA MET A 400 31.92 1.01 -0.72
C MET A 400 32.92 0.49 -1.78
N GLY A 401 33.47 1.38 -2.60
CA GLY A 401 34.29 0.95 -3.74
C GLY A 401 33.54 -0.08 -4.59
N ASN A 402 34.15 -1.24 -4.85
CA ASN A 402 33.51 -2.34 -5.60
C ASN A 402 32.82 -3.37 -4.67
N SER A 403 32.58 -3.04 -3.40
CA SER A 403 31.90 -3.95 -2.48
C SER A 403 30.39 -3.94 -2.73
N PRO A 404 29.71 -5.11 -2.65
CA PRO A 404 28.26 -5.17 -2.59
C PRO A 404 27.69 -4.88 -1.20
N THR A 405 28.58 -4.66 -0.18
CA THR A 405 28.16 -4.45 1.20
C THR A 405 27.74 -3.01 1.41
N LEU A 406 26.49 -2.82 1.79
CA LEU A 406 25.95 -1.51 2.12
C LEU A 406 26.49 -1.00 3.47
N PRO A 407 26.59 0.33 3.65
CA PRO A 407 26.86 0.93 4.95
C PRO A 407 25.83 0.55 6.01
N GLU A 408 26.20 0.69 7.29
CA GLU A 408 25.29 0.43 8.41
C GLU A 408 24.01 1.27 8.30
N GLY A 409 22.87 0.67 8.60
CA GLY A 409 21.55 1.28 8.48
C GLY A 409 20.97 1.32 7.07
N TRP A 410 21.75 0.95 6.05
CA TRP A 410 21.27 0.92 4.67
C TRP A 410 20.89 -0.48 4.21
N ARG A 411 19.85 -0.54 3.37
CA ARG A 411 19.36 -1.76 2.72
C ARG A 411 18.81 -1.47 1.34
N THR A 412 18.70 -2.52 0.52
CA THR A 412 18.04 -2.45 -0.79
C THR A 412 17.16 -3.66 -0.98
N ASP A 413 16.11 -3.51 -1.74
CA ASP A 413 15.37 -4.62 -2.33
C ASP A 413 14.99 -4.33 -3.78
N GLY A 414 14.68 -5.39 -4.53
CA GLY A 414 14.18 -5.33 -5.87
C GLY A 414 13.02 -6.29 -6.02
N GLN A 415 11.95 -5.83 -6.67
CA GLN A 415 10.71 -6.59 -6.80
C GLN A 415 10.43 -6.94 -8.26
N ASP A 416 10.31 -8.24 -8.53
CA ASP A 416 9.94 -8.75 -9.84
C ASP A 416 8.44 -8.58 -10.12
N GLY A 417 8.11 -8.47 -11.39
CA GLY A 417 6.71 -8.45 -11.84
C GLY A 417 5.97 -7.17 -11.49
N TYR A 418 4.73 -7.32 -11.01
CA TYR A 418 3.82 -6.20 -10.72
C TYR A 418 3.88 -5.72 -9.27
N ALA A 419 4.57 -6.43 -8.40
CA ALA A 419 4.71 -6.04 -7.02
C ALA A 419 5.54 -4.75 -6.90
N ARG A 420 5.09 -3.85 -6.04
CA ARG A 420 5.77 -2.57 -5.73
C ARG A 420 5.82 -2.38 -4.22
N THR A 421 6.18 -3.46 -3.52
CA THR A 421 6.19 -3.52 -2.07
C THR A 421 7.33 -2.67 -1.51
N LEU A 422 7.02 -1.82 -0.54
CA LEU A 422 8.01 -1.20 0.33
C LEU A 422 8.22 -2.07 1.58
N GLY A 423 9.44 -2.06 2.10
CA GLY A 423 9.77 -2.81 3.30
C GLY A 423 9.74 -4.33 3.12
N TYR A 424 9.89 -4.83 1.91
CA TYR A 424 9.91 -6.26 1.61
C TYR A 424 10.95 -7.00 2.45
N PHE A 425 12.12 -6.41 2.67
CA PHE A 425 13.18 -6.95 3.53
C PHE A 425 12.70 -7.18 4.98
N VAL A 426 11.75 -6.39 5.48
CA VAL A 426 11.13 -6.58 6.80
C VAL A 426 10.07 -7.67 6.76
N LEU A 427 9.17 -7.60 5.79
CA LEU A 427 8.01 -8.51 5.67
C LEU A 427 8.43 -9.94 5.33
N ALA A 428 9.38 -10.11 4.43
CA ALA A 428 9.85 -11.43 3.99
C ALA A 428 10.90 -12.04 4.91
N ASN A 429 11.37 -11.30 5.91
CA ASN A 429 12.55 -11.65 6.70
C ASN A 429 13.76 -11.98 5.81
N ASP A 430 13.80 -11.35 4.64
CA ASP A 430 14.79 -11.59 3.60
C ASP A 430 15.93 -10.58 3.77
N GLU A 431 17.10 -11.07 4.12
CA GLU A 431 18.31 -10.27 4.27
C GLU A 431 19.02 -10.03 2.92
N THR A 432 18.40 -10.35 1.80
CA THR A 432 19.03 -10.20 0.50
C THR A 432 19.33 -8.73 0.19
N GLN A 433 20.52 -8.35 0.54
CA GLN A 433 21.15 -7.07 0.19
C GLN A 433 22.01 -7.28 -1.05
N PHE A 434 21.41 -7.79 -2.11
CA PHE A 434 22.18 -8.01 -3.32
C PHE A 434 22.31 -6.71 -4.08
N VAL A 435 23.53 -6.18 -4.12
CA VAL A 435 23.90 -5.03 -4.92
C VAL A 435 24.93 -5.50 -5.95
N GLN A 436 24.58 -5.44 -7.22
CA GLN A 436 25.55 -5.64 -8.29
C GLN A 436 26.53 -4.46 -8.26
N THR A 437 27.81 -4.75 -8.44
CA THR A 437 28.85 -3.72 -8.51
C THR A 437 29.35 -3.62 -9.95
N ASP A 438 29.57 -2.41 -10.40
CA ASP A 438 30.21 -2.15 -11.67
C ASP A 438 31.23 -1.02 -11.52
N ASP A 439 32.42 -1.21 -12.08
CA ASP A 439 33.49 -0.22 -12.16
C ASP A 439 33.55 0.42 -13.55
N LEU A 440 32.54 0.12 -14.40
CA LEU A 440 32.48 0.59 -15.77
C LEU A 440 32.01 2.05 -15.83
N VAL A 441 32.68 2.81 -16.65
CA VAL A 441 32.31 4.20 -16.97
C VAL A 441 30.98 4.27 -17.74
N THR A 442 30.61 3.18 -18.42
CA THR A 442 29.44 3.13 -19.29
C THR A 442 28.69 1.82 -19.08
N LEU A 443 27.40 1.91 -18.72
CA LEU A 443 26.53 0.75 -18.63
C LEU A 443 26.09 0.29 -20.04
N ASP A 444 26.26 -1.00 -20.31
CA ASP A 444 25.73 -1.64 -21.53
C ASP A 444 24.19 -1.61 -21.52
N ALA A 445 23.60 -1.54 -22.71
CA ALA A 445 22.15 -1.70 -22.90
C ALA A 445 21.60 -3.03 -22.38
N ASN A 446 22.47 -4.05 -22.23
CA ASN A 446 22.13 -5.37 -21.71
C ASN A 446 22.48 -5.56 -20.22
N ALA A 447 22.90 -4.51 -19.51
CA ALA A 447 23.14 -4.60 -18.08
C ALA A 447 21.91 -5.15 -17.35
N ALA A 448 22.14 -6.11 -16.45
CA ALA A 448 21.05 -6.81 -15.76
C ALA A 448 20.23 -5.86 -14.90
N CYS A 449 18.90 -6.03 -14.90
CA CYS A 449 18.03 -5.34 -13.96
C CYS A 449 18.26 -5.84 -12.54
N GLY A 450 18.02 -5.00 -11.55
CA GLY A 450 18.26 -5.30 -10.14
C GLY A 450 18.93 -4.15 -9.40
N THR A 451 19.38 -4.42 -8.19
CA THR A 451 20.08 -3.45 -7.35
C THR A 451 21.54 -3.30 -7.74
N TRP A 452 22.03 -2.08 -7.71
CA TRP A 452 23.37 -1.72 -8.19
C TRP A 452 24.09 -0.75 -7.25
N ASN A 453 25.41 -0.98 -7.11
CA ASN A 453 26.38 0.00 -6.64
C ASN A 453 27.02 0.62 -7.89
N PHE A 454 26.51 1.77 -8.31
CA PHE A 454 26.94 2.48 -9.51
C PHE A 454 28.20 3.30 -9.28
N GLY A 455 28.79 3.77 -10.39
CA GLY A 455 29.85 4.78 -10.40
C GLY A 455 31.25 4.22 -10.53
N GLN A 456 32.23 5.06 -10.22
CA GLN A 456 33.65 4.74 -10.34
C GLN A 456 34.32 4.86 -8.98
N ARG A 457 35.36 4.10 -8.75
CA ARG A 457 36.27 4.02 -7.58
C ARG A 457 36.00 4.93 -6.37
N SER A 458 35.87 6.22 -6.56
CA SER A 458 35.74 7.24 -5.50
C SER A 458 34.45 8.07 -5.62
N ASP A 459 33.51 7.64 -6.44
CA ASP A 459 32.24 8.32 -6.68
C ASP A 459 31.18 7.24 -6.90
N ARG A 460 30.40 6.93 -5.87
CA ARG A 460 29.48 5.79 -5.82
C ARG A 460 28.06 6.22 -5.48
N ALA A 461 27.11 5.57 -6.12
CA ALA A 461 25.69 5.72 -5.81
C ALA A 461 25.02 4.36 -5.68
N VAL A 462 24.05 4.25 -4.79
CA VAL A 462 23.27 3.03 -4.59
C VAL A 462 21.87 3.18 -5.16
N GLY A 463 21.46 2.22 -5.99
CA GLY A 463 20.15 2.26 -6.63
C GLY A 463 19.87 1.01 -7.43
N GLY A 464 19.41 1.18 -8.66
CA GLY A 464 19.15 0.01 -9.49
C GLY A 464 18.71 0.30 -10.91
N ILE A 465 18.56 -0.79 -11.64
CA ILE A 465 18.06 -0.82 -13.00
C ILE A 465 16.67 -1.43 -12.99
N THR A 466 15.66 -0.60 -13.25
CA THR A 466 14.25 -1.00 -13.26
C THR A 466 13.76 -1.25 -14.69
N SER A 467 12.83 -2.19 -14.85
CA SER A 467 12.27 -2.58 -16.12
C SER A 467 10.75 -2.70 -16.09
N GLY A 468 10.12 -2.46 -17.23
CA GLY A 468 8.68 -2.70 -17.40
C GLY A 468 8.29 -4.16 -17.66
N ARG A 469 9.26 -5.08 -17.81
CA ARG A 469 8.98 -6.51 -18.09
C ARG A 469 8.48 -7.23 -16.83
N SER A 470 7.64 -8.24 -17.03
CA SER A 470 6.98 -8.95 -15.94
C SER A 470 7.90 -9.83 -15.08
N ASN A 471 9.07 -10.16 -15.58
CA ASN A 471 10.06 -11.02 -14.92
C ASN A 471 11.36 -10.26 -14.55
N GLU A 472 11.28 -8.95 -14.50
CA GLU A 472 12.39 -8.07 -14.14
C GLU A 472 11.90 -7.06 -13.09
N PRO A 473 12.78 -6.53 -12.22
CA PRO A 473 12.38 -5.58 -11.19
C PRO A 473 11.76 -4.32 -11.79
N ARG A 474 10.52 -4.03 -11.42
CA ARG A 474 9.84 -2.78 -11.76
C ARG A 474 10.10 -1.68 -10.76
N VAL A 475 10.50 -2.08 -9.56
CA VAL A 475 10.82 -1.21 -8.45
C VAL A 475 12.11 -1.67 -7.81
N ILE A 476 12.98 -0.74 -7.55
CA ILE A 476 14.14 -0.88 -6.68
C ILE A 476 13.96 0.10 -5.53
N ASN A 477 14.08 -0.38 -4.32
CA ASN A 477 14.00 0.45 -3.14
C ASN A 477 15.35 0.52 -2.45
N VAL A 478 15.76 1.71 -2.05
CA VAL A 478 16.93 1.98 -1.22
C VAL A 478 16.43 2.51 0.10
N TYR A 479 16.87 1.92 1.22
CA TYR A 479 16.36 2.26 2.55
C TYR A 479 17.47 2.77 3.45
N LEU A 480 17.14 3.73 4.30
CA LEU A 480 17.93 4.17 5.43
C LEU A 480 17.09 4.02 6.72
N HIS A 481 17.66 3.33 7.72
CA HIS A 481 17.07 3.21 9.05
C HIS A 481 17.85 4.07 10.03
N VAL A 482 17.18 5.00 10.68
CA VAL A 482 17.76 5.87 11.70
C VAL A 482 16.98 5.79 13.00
N ARG A 483 17.65 5.99 14.14
CA ARG A 483 17.03 6.07 15.47
C ARG A 483 17.55 7.30 16.22
N ASN A 484 16.64 8.04 16.84
CA ASN A 484 17.05 9.11 17.75
C ASN A 484 17.39 8.51 19.12
N THR A 485 18.69 8.36 19.41
CA THR A 485 19.18 7.88 20.71
C THR A 485 19.44 9.00 21.71
N GLY A 486 19.28 10.27 21.29
CA GLY A 486 19.44 11.45 22.15
C GLY A 486 18.26 11.71 23.06
N THR A 487 18.32 12.81 23.79
CA THR A 487 17.28 13.23 24.75
C THR A 487 16.37 14.32 24.22
N THR A 488 16.63 14.85 23.02
CA THR A 488 15.86 15.92 22.39
C THR A 488 15.25 15.45 21.07
N PRO A 489 14.02 15.89 20.72
CA PRO A 489 13.38 15.51 19.47
C PRO A 489 14.10 16.18 18.28
N ILE A 490 14.22 15.44 17.18
CA ILE A 490 14.66 15.96 15.88
C ILE A 490 13.38 16.38 15.13
N VAL A 491 13.17 17.68 15.01
CA VAL A 491 11.93 18.25 14.47
C VAL A 491 12.11 18.62 13.01
N GLN A 492 11.29 18.06 12.13
CA GLN A 492 11.28 18.38 10.70
C GLN A 492 12.69 18.40 10.08
N PRO A 493 13.46 17.29 10.16
CA PRO A 493 14.83 17.28 9.68
C PRO A 493 14.92 17.65 8.20
N LEU A 494 15.94 18.45 7.86
CA LEU A 494 16.25 18.73 6.47
C LEU A 494 16.87 17.48 5.84
N LEU A 495 16.34 17.04 4.71
CA LEU A 495 16.90 15.96 3.91
C LEU A 495 17.38 16.50 2.57
N SER A 496 18.61 16.17 2.21
CA SER A 496 19.11 16.37 0.86
C SER A 496 19.74 15.10 0.32
N TYR A 497 19.66 14.90 -0.99
CA TYR A 497 20.29 13.81 -1.70
C TYR A 497 20.39 14.14 -3.19
N ASP A 498 21.26 13.43 -3.87
CA ASP A 498 21.36 13.49 -5.33
C ASP A 498 20.73 12.23 -5.94
N ILE A 499 20.03 12.40 -7.06
CA ILE A 499 19.57 11.32 -7.92
C ILE A 499 20.42 11.34 -9.16
N GLU A 500 21.14 10.26 -9.40
CA GLU A 500 22.11 10.14 -10.47
C GLU A 500 21.65 9.15 -11.52
N LYS A 501 21.76 9.55 -12.79
CA LYS A 501 21.33 8.74 -13.94
C LYS A 501 22.54 8.14 -14.64
N TYR A 502 22.60 6.82 -14.68
CA TYR A 502 23.71 6.04 -15.21
C TYR A 502 23.42 5.40 -16.57
N ARG A 503 22.13 5.18 -16.88
CA ARG A 503 21.67 4.68 -18.17
C ARG A 503 20.33 5.28 -18.54
N LYS A 504 20.11 5.51 -19.83
CA LYS A 504 18.85 5.99 -20.41
C LYS A 504 17.79 4.90 -20.42
N GLY A 505 16.52 5.28 -20.33
CA GLY A 505 15.38 4.38 -20.35
C GLY A 505 14.26 4.89 -21.24
N LYS A 506 13.64 4.01 -22.04
CA LYS A 506 12.64 4.36 -23.07
C LYS A 506 11.20 4.05 -22.68
N ASN A 507 10.90 3.70 -21.41
CA ASN A 507 9.52 3.49 -21.02
C ASN A 507 8.71 4.77 -21.21
N LYS A 508 7.66 4.73 -22.03
CA LYS A 508 6.89 5.90 -22.42
C LYS A 508 6.21 6.65 -21.26
N ALA A 509 5.92 5.96 -20.18
CA ALA A 509 5.41 6.60 -18.97
C ALA A 509 6.51 7.29 -18.15
N GLY A 510 7.79 7.09 -18.50
CA GLY A 510 8.92 7.57 -17.74
C GLY A 510 9.18 6.76 -16.48
N PHE A 511 9.95 7.36 -15.57
CA PHE A 511 10.40 6.74 -14.33
C PHE A 511 10.30 7.72 -13.18
N ASN A 512 9.94 7.22 -12.01
CA ASN A 512 9.84 8.03 -10.81
C ASN A 512 10.86 7.60 -9.77
N VAL A 513 11.36 8.57 -9.03
CA VAL A 513 11.98 8.36 -7.72
C VAL A 513 11.10 9.04 -6.69
N LEU A 514 10.52 8.25 -5.80
CA LEU A 514 9.60 8.71 -4.77
C LEU A 514 10.21 8.44 -3.40
N LEU A 515 10.11 9.39 -2.48
CA LEU A 515 10.53 9.20 -1.10
C LEU A 515 9.34 8.80 -0.25
N PHE A 516 9.53 7.77 0.57
CA PHE A 516 8.58 7.32 1.58
C PHE A 516 9.22 7.32 2.95
N THR A 517 8.41 7.44 3.99
CA THR A 517 8.81 7.35 5.39
C THR A 517 8.01 6.28 6.09
N SER A 518 8.60 5.65 7.11
CA SER A 518 7.92 4.70 7.98
C SER A 518 8.48 4.80 9.40
N ARG A 519 7.69 4.40 10.40
CA ARG A 519 8.11 4.30 11.81
C ARG A 519 8.44 2.88 12.22
N ASP A 520 7.96 1.91 11.48
CA ASP A 520 8.05 0.48 11.78
C ASP A 520 8.63 -0.36 10.64
N GLY A 521 8.93 0.27 9.49
CA GLY A 521 9.41 -0.42 8.29
C GLY A 521 8.32 -1.22 7.56
N ILE A 522 7.06 -1.15 8.01
CA ILE A 522 5.91 -1.88 7.50
C ILE A 522 4.89 -0.94 6.89
N ASP A 523 4.46 0.05 7.66
CA ASP A 523 3.52 1.09 7.23
C ASP A 523 4.29 2.27 6.62
N TRP A 524 4.14 2.46 5.33
CA TRP A 524 4.85 3.47 4.55
C TRP A 524 3.93 4.56 4.07
N THR A 525 4.35 5.80 4.31
CA THR A 525 3.67 6.99 3.83
C THR A 525 4.60 7.76 2.89
N ARG A 526 4.09 8.24 1.75
CA ARG A 526 4.88 9.10 0.87
C ARG A 526 5.24 10.39 1.61
N ALA A 527 6.53 10.78 1.53
CA ALA A 527 6.97 12.03 2.12
C ALA A 527 6.21 13.22 1.49
N GLU A 528 5.72 14.11 2.35
CA GLU A 528 4.96 15.29 1.91
C GLU A 528 5.85 16.27 1.14
N GLY A 529 5.27 16.86 0.11
CA GLY A 529 5.90 17.86 -0.76
C GLY A 529 6.36 17.31 -2.10
N ASP A 530 6.07 18.07 -3.17
CA ASP A 530 6.42 17.70 -4.56
C ASP A 530 7.94 17.59 -4.78
N VAL A 531 8.76 18.18 -3.90
CA VAL A 531 10.22 18.08 -3.97
C VAL A 531 10.72 16.64 -3.84
N PHE A 532 9.97 15.77 -3.13
CA PHE A 532 10.30 14.36 -2.93
C PHE A 532 9.76 13.42 -4.01
N LYS A 533 9.25 13.99 -5.10
CA LYS A 533 8.81 13.27 -6.30
C LYS A 533 9.63 13.74 -7.50
N SER A 534 10.57 12.95 -7.94
CA SER A 534 11.34 13.21 -9.16
C SER A 534 10.85 12.34 -10.29
N HIS A 535 10.48 12.96 -11.41
CA HIS A 535 10.09 12.27 -12.63
C HIS A 535 11.16 12.41 -13.70
N PHE A 536 11.49 11.30 -14.35
CA PHE A 536 12.40 11.21 -15.49
C PHE A 536 11.60 10.80 -16.70
N GLU A 537 11.54 11.67 -17.69
CA GLU A 537 10.90 11.37 -18.98
C GLU A 537 11.62 10.23 -19.71
N ALA A 538 10.90 9.58 -20.62
CA ALA A 538 11.48 8.57 -21.47
C ALA A 538 12.56 9.17 -22.39
N ASP A 539 13.70 8.50 -22.47
CA ASP A 539 14.77 8.84 -23.39
C ASP A 539 14.49 8.27 -24.80
N GLU A 540 15.21 8.74 -25.81
CA GLU A 540 15.14 8.21 -27.17
C GLU A 540 15.94 6.91 -27.35
N ALA A 541 16.88 6.63 -26.46
CA ALA A 541 17.79 5.46 -26.49
C ALA A 541 17.84 4.75 -25.13
N THR A 542 18.47 3.56 -25.07
CA THR A 542 18.67 2.75 -23.85
C THR A 542 20.14 2.46 -23.58
N GLU A 543 21.00 3.39 -23.88
CA GLU A 543 22.44 3.27 -23.70
C GLU A 543 22.92 4.02 -22.46
N GLY A 544 24.08 3.63 -21.94
CA GLY A 544 24.78 4.39 -20.91
C GLY A 544 25.37 5.70 -21.43
N TYR A 545 26.02 6.42 -20.55
CA TYR A 545 26.66 7.70 -20.84
C TYR A 545 28.17 7.51 -21.02
N ALA A 546 28.80 8.36 -21.84
CA ALA A 546 30.25 8.35 -22.04
C ALA A 546 31.04 8.77 -20.78
N SER A 547 30.39 9.53 -19.91
CA SER A 547 30.86 9.85 -18.56
C SER A 547 29.70 9.66 -17.58
N VAL A 548 29.97 9.16 -16.39
CA VAL A 548 28.96 8.89 -15.37
C VAL A 548 29.23 9.74 -14.12
N PRO A 549 28.16 10.20 -13.46
CA PRO A 549 26.77 10.12 -13.91
C PRO A 549 26.50 11.00 -15.15
N GLY A 550 25.54 10.61 -15.98
CA GLY A 550 25.15 11.38 -17.17
C GLY A 550 24.26 12.58 -16.83
N GLU A 551 23.51 12.48 -15.75
CA GLU A 551 22.65 13.55 -15.21
C GLU A 551 22.61 13.38 -13.69
N THR A 552 22.66 14.51 -12.97
CA THR A 552 22.47 14.55 -11.51
C THR A 552 21.37 15.55 -11.16
N ARG A 553 20.42 15.14 -10.34
CA ARG A 553 19.36 16.00 -9.80
C ARG A 553 19.46 16.05 -8.29
N GLN A 554 19.74 17.23 -7.75
CA GLN A 554 19.72 17.45 -6.31
C GLN A 554 18.30 17.67 -5.82
N VAL A 555 17.96 16.98 -4.73
CA VAL A 555 16.71 17.14 -3.98
C VAL A 555 17.04 17.67 -2.60
N ILE A 556 16.36 18.74 -2.19
CA ILE A 556 16.48 19.32 -0.84
C ILE A 556 15.07 19.62 -0.35
N GLY A 557 14.69 19.05 0.78
CA GLY A 557 13.35 19.25 1.35
C GLY A 557 13.34 19.01 2.85
N GLN A 558 12.38 19.58 3.53
CA GLN A 558 12.14 19.37 4.96
C GLN A 558 11.12 18.27 5.15
N LEU A 559 11.50 17.21 5.86
CA LEU A 559 10.58 16.12 6.20
C LEU A 559 9.54 16.62 7.21
N GLN A 560 8.27 16.40 6.90
CA GLN A 560 7.15 16.79 7.78
C GLN A 560 6.94 15.73 8.87
N THR A 561 7.99 15.47 9.65
CA THR A 561 7.99 14.46 10.71
C THR A 561 8.88 14.91 11.87
N THR A 562 8.61 14.35 13.05
CA THR A 562 9.46 14.56 14.25
C THR A 562 9.93 13.20 14.75
N ILE A 563 11.22 13.03 14.98
CA ILE A 563 11.79 11.80 15.55
C ILE A 563 12.00 12.05 17.04
N GLN A 564 11.12 11.51 17.87
CA GLN A 564 11.22 11.65 19.33
C GLN A 564 12.40 10.85 19.87
N PRO A 565 12.91 11.16 21.07
CA PRO A 565 13.86 10.30 21.75
C PRO A 565 13.38 8.84 21.82
N GLY A 566 14.18 7.92 21.32
CA GLY A 566 13.87 6.50 21.24
C GLY A 566 13.11 6.07 19.98
N ASP A 567 12.63 7.00 19.15
CA ASP A 567 11.91 6.67 17.93
C ASP A 567 12.82 6.23 16.79
N ASP A 568 12.31 5.32 15.99
CA ASP A 568 12.87 4.94 14.69
C ASP A 568 12.23 5.76 13.55
N LEU A 569 13.01 5.98 12.51
CA LEU A 569 12.54 6.48 11.22
C LEU A 569 13.22 5.69 10.11
N PHE A 570 12.40 5.16 9.21
CA PHE A 570 12.86 4.61 7.94
C PHE A 570 12.58 5.60 6.83
N LEU A 571 13.55 5.77 5.94
CA LEU A 571 13.41 6.45 4.66
C LEU A 571 13.51 5.41 3.55
N ALA A 572 12.70 5.52 2.51
CA ALA A 572 12.78 4.68 1.33
C ALA A 572 12.74 5.52 0.05
N TRP A 573 13.81 5.44 -0.73
CA TRP A 573 13.83 5.95 -2.11
C TRP A 573 13.36 4.83 -3.02
N SER A 574 12.16 4.96 -3.56
CA SER A 574 11.58 3.98 -4.46
C SER A 574 11.79 4.42 -5.90
N ILE A 575 12.72 3.76 -6.56
CA ILE A 575 13.05 3.93 -7.98
C ILE A 575 12.13 3.01 -8.78
N ARG A 576 11.26 3.56 -9.62
CA ARG A 576 10.23 2.76 -10.27
C ARG A 576 9.90 3.23 -11.69
N VAL A 577 9.50 2.27 -12.53
CA VAL A 577 8.81 2.60 -13.77
C VAL A 577 7.53 3.36 -13.41
N ALA A 578 7.30 4.52 -14.03
CA ALA A 578 6.07 5.26 -13.79
C ALA A 578 4.84 4.45 -14.24
N ASP A 579 3.69 4.75 -13.61
CA ASP A 579 2.45 4.06 -13.91
C ASP A 579 2.01 4.20 -15.36
N GLY A 580 1.40 3.15 -15.86
CA GLY A 580 0.59 3.18 -17.05
C GLY A 580 1.21 2.62 -18.31
N TYR A 581 2.49 2.34 -18.37
CA TYR A 581 3.07 1.70 -19.53
C TYR A 581 4.12 0.65 -19.15
N SER A 582 4.06 -0.49 -19.83
CA SER A 582 4.93 -1.62 -19.60
C SER A 582 5.78 -1.84 -20.85
N SER A 583 7.01 -1.34 -20.87
CA SER A 583 8.03 -1.68 -21.84
C SER A 583 9.22 -2.33 -21.15
N GLY A 584 10.01 -3.11 -21.88
CA GLY A 584 11.21 -3.73 -21.33
C GLY A 584 12.42 -2.80 -21.25
N GLU A 585 12.23 -1.49 -21.42
CA GLU A 585 13.33 -0.54 -21.60
C GLU A 585 13.65 0.15 -20.29
N ALA A 586 14.71 -0.28 -19.65
CA ALA A 586 15.09 0.04 -18.29
C ALA A 586 15.95 1.30 -18.17
N ILE A 587 15.75 2.06 -17.09
CA ILE A 587 16.63 3.15 -16.65
C ILE A 587 17.55 2.66 -15.54
N ALA A 588 18.72 3.30 -15.38
CA ALA A 588 19.58 3.11 -14.23
C ALA A 588 19.66 4.42 -13.43
N LEU A 589 19.16 4.39 -12.20
CA LEU A 589 19.15 5.52 -11.27
C LEU A 589 19.79 5.11 -9.93
N GLY A 590 20.64 5.98 -9.39
CA GLY A 590 21.26 5.84 -8.08
C GLY A 590 20.93 7.01 -7.17
N ILE A 591 21.00 6.77 -5.87
CA ILE A 591 20.90 7.76 -4.80
C ILE A 591 22.31 7.97 -4.25
N ASP A 592 22.70 9.23 -4.10
CA ASP A 592 23.99 9.62 -3.59
C ASP A 592 23.91 10.89 -2.73
N ASN A 593 25.00 11.25 -2.07
CA ASN A 593 25.16 12.48 -1.30
C ASN A 593 24.02 12.74 -0.31
N VAL A 594 23.54 11.68 0.33
CA VAL A 594 22.44 11.76 1.30
C VAL A 594 22.90 12.49 2.55
N CYS A 595 22.15 13.51 2.96
CA CYS A 595 22.40 14.27 4.18
C CYS A 595 21.06 14.46 4.92
N LEU A 596 20.96 13.91 6.11
CA LEU A 596 19.80 14.03 6.99
C LEU A 596 20.11 14.93 8.17
N ASN A 597 19.27 15.93 8.41
CA ASN A 597 19.39 16.95 9.45
C ASN A 597 20.69 17.78 9.37
N CYS A 598 21.25 17.92 8.18
CA CYS A 598 22.44 18.73 7.98
C CYS A 598 22.10 20.22 7.90
N PRO A 599 22.93 21.10 8.46
CA PRO A 599 22.75 22.54 8.28
C PRO A 599 22.80 22.92 6.78
N PRO A 600 22.00 23.88 6.32
CA PRO A 600 21.98 24.29 4.92
C PRO A 600 23.37 24.64 4.33
N ALA A 601 24.28 25.15 5.15
CA ALA A 601 25.66 25.48 4.74
C ALA A 601 26.51 24.23 4.43
N SER A 602 26.22 23.07 5.03
CA SER A 602 26.97 21.83 4.78
C SER A 602 26.50 21.08 3.54
N ILE A 603 25.27 21.34 3.08
CA ILE A 603 24.74 20.73 1.86
C ILE A 603 25.49 21.22 0.61
N THR A 604 25.99 22.45 0.63
CA THR A 604 26.82 23.00 -0.45
C THR A 604 28.27 22.53 -0.41
N THR A 605 28.75 22.03 0.73
CA THR A 605 30.16 21.59 0.92
C THR A 605 30.33 20.07 0.78
N ALA A 606 29.27 19.26 0.85
CA ALA A 606 29.33 17.82 0.53
C ALA A 606 29.64 17.55 -0.96
N ARG A 607 29.45 18.53 -1.83
CA ARG A 607 30.11 18.56 -3.12
C ARG A 607 31.59 18.86 -2.90
N GLY A 608 32.38 17.83 -2.75
CA GLY A 608 33.77 17.89 -3.15
C GLY A 608 33.82 18.18 -4.65
N VAL A 609 33.64 19.46 -4.98
CA VAL A 609 33.75 19.94 -6.36
C VAL A 609 35.22 19.80 -6.74
N GLN A 610 35.60 18.65 -7.25
CA GLN A 610 36.49 18.65 -8.39
C GLN A 610 35.65 19.04 -9.63
N GLN A 611 35.22 20.30 -9.64
CA GLN A 611 35.00 20.95 -10.92
C GLN A 611 36.37 20.96 -11.59
N HIS A 612 36.62 19.98 -12.42
CA HIS A 612 37.50 20.19 -13.56
C HIS A 612 36.81 21.27 -14.39
N ASP A 613 37.18 22.51 -14.06
CA ASP A 613 36.78 23.70 -14.78
C ASP A 613 37.36 23.59 -16.19
N THR A 614 36.63 22.93 -17.06
CA THR A 614 37.04 22.75 -18.46
C THR A 614 36.83 24.01 -19.28
N HIS A 615 36.21 25.05 -18.69
CA HIS A 615 35.95 26.31 -19.36
C HIS A 615 37.08 27.32 -19.09
N PRO A 616 37.71 27.87 -20.13
CA PRO A 616 38.75 28.86 -19.97
C PRO A 616 38.20 30.14 -19.35
N ARG A 617 38.82 30.59 -18.24
CA ARG A 617 38.48 31.83 -17.57
C ARG A 617 39.37 32.96 -18.11
N TYR A 618 38.77 34.12 -18.29
CA TYR A 618 39.45 35.32 -18.80
C TYR A 618 39.28 36.49 -17.84
N ASN A 619 40.31 37.25 -17.60
CA ASN A 619 40.20 38.55 -16.92
C ASN A 619 39.54 39.60 -17.82
N PHE A 620 39.27 40.78 -17.27
CA PHE A 620 38.61 41.86 -18.03
C PHE A 620 39.44 42.36 -19.25
N SER A 621 40.73 42.04 -19.28
CA SER A 621 41.61 42.36 -20.44
C SER A 621 41.62 41.24 -21.48
N GLY A 622 40.80 40.20 -21.32
CA GLY A 622 40.72 39.08 -22.25
C GLY A 622 41.85 38.05 -22.12
N GLN A 623 42.67 38.13 -21.09
CA GLN A 623 43.76 37.20 -20.84
C GLN A 623 43.22 36.00 -20.05
N ARG A 624 43.59 34.80 -20.47
CA ARG A 624 43.24 33.54 -19.77
C ARG A 624 43.94 33.51 -18.41
N VAL A 625 43.19 33.26 -17.36
CA VAL A 625 43.65 33.20 -15.98
C VAL A 625 43.44 31.82 -15.35
N ASN A 626 44.23 31.49 -14.35
CA ASN A 626 44.11 30.23 -13.61
C ASN A 626 43.15 30.39 -12.41
N ALA A 627 42.94 29.30 -11.67
CA ALA A 627 42.01 29.25 -10.53
C ALA A 627 42.41 30.16 -9.37
N ASP A 628 43.69 30.52 -9.27
CA ASP A 628 44.26 31.35 -8.17
C ASP A 628 44.19 32.85 -8.48
N TYR A 629 43.62 33.26 -9.56
CA TYR A 629 43.49 34.67 -9.92
C TYR A 629 42.42 35.38 -9.10
N HIS A 630 42.80 36.35 -8.31
CA HIS A 630 41.90 37.18 -7.52
C HIS A 630 41.46 38.39 -8.32
N GLY A 631 40.15 38.46 -8.64
CA GLY A 631 39.60 39.56 -9.39
C GLY A 631 38.31 39.17 -10.11
N ILE A 632 37.83 40.04 -11.01
CA ILE A 632 36.66 39.71 -11.82
C ILE A 632 37.10 38.89 -13.03
N VAL A 633 36.52 37.71 -13.16
CA VAL A 633 36.72 36.81 -14.31
C VAL A 633 35.45 36.63 -15.09
N VAL A 634 35.57 36.32 -16.37
CA VAL A 634 34.45 35.93 -17.26
C VAL A 634 34.66 34.47 -17.64
N SER A 635 33.67 33.64 -17.34
CA SER A 635 33.57 32.25 -17.77
C SER A 635 32.14 32.03 -18.29
N ASP A 636 32.01 31.43 -19.46
CA ASP A 636 30.71 31.19 -20.15
C ASP A 636 29.83 32.44 -20.27
N GLY A 637 30.44 33.61 -20.48
CA GLY A 637 29.72 34.88 -20.61
C GLY A 637 29.20 35.42 -19.28
N GLN A 638 29.45 34.78 -18.13
CA GLN A 638 29.10 35.26 -16.81
C GLN A 638 30.29 35.90 -16.09
N LYS A 639 30.00 36.99 -15.37
CA LYS A 639 30.93 37.66 -14.49
C LYS A 639 30.98 36.96 -13.14
N ILE A 640 32.15 36.53 -12.73
CA ILE A 640 32.44 35.93 -11.42
C ILE A 640 33.47 36.77 -10.70
N VAL A 641 33.25 37.09 -9.44
CA VAL A 641 34.27 37.71 -8.56
C VAL A 641 34.94 36.56 -7.79
N GLN A 642 36.25 36.43 -7.95
CA GLN A 642 37.05 35.39 -7.34
C GLN A 642 37.98 35.97 -6.28
#